data_bdcd6057814b77f8d94cff60188dcb07
#
_entry.id   bdcd6057814b77f8d94cff60188dcb07
#
_cell.length_a   1.000
_cell.length_b   1.000
_cell.length_c   1.000
_cell.angle_alpha   90.00
_cell.angle_beta   90.00
_cell.angle_gamma   90.00
#
_symmetry.space_group_name_H-M   'P 1'
#
loop_
_entity.id
_entity.type
_entity.pdbx_description
1 polymer ?
#
loop_
_entity_poly.entity_id
_entity_poly.type
_entity_poly.pdbx_seq_one_letter_code
_entity_poly.pdbx_strand_id
1 'polypeptide(L)'
;MLSISRFSLLLCLLMITVGCQKGSESGSENQTADSSPAETASKDAEMPEADKTAKADDKSAEEKEKENPEAFKMPETVEGNWILVLPQQQQLMPLYLLRVMTEVKSAEGDQKEKSDFQGVKIVSQGPNVAPAKIVSSKTTDQTVTFVESLLDDKGKEFIQLSFEGSLNKERGAIYGNISFNNDNCIPALMLFTIEKDLSKIKEPMPSPGAQELIQAMQSQDPFKPLNEFTEKMQMFPLALDAFPPLLAFALSSDKDTKTIEDIIKRYTETSALWGKRMEASTLVRITSMLARTDKNSDMATKYMDQFNKLVKEGVKPLSSWDQEMALAKARVGLKSKDPEKIKAAGALLESEAKKYPHDRELITELVSYEKEHGSIDKAIEHLGILASSPLSGRERQMIAASKQSPQTVKFDDPRETLTELWKEKHGSTEGLDKYLAESFKRFLDSFVSKEAKEVDLKKGNRTSLIELFTGASCPPCVAADLATGVVESSFPASKVIVLRYHQHIPAPDPLTNSDSEARFFYYNHRGTPSINLNGQQVFGAAGGVEEVESSYDSLVEALIPELSADTEVKIELSAAAKDGKLELEANVSGTDKIKEPLQLVAVLAEDELHYEAPNGINLHEMIVRSMLGEPTGVAAKDGKLSLTKTLDLDEFKGRISDYLSAFEEKSGANFTGVPLGLEKLHFVVFVQGELSKDVFQVASVPVSGKLTYKSELAEPAKEKPAPAKEKPAKEAKPPVKADKPEDKTEAKPEADKQPAEAEKKEAAKPEDKKPEASKPEPKKEAAKSDK
;
A
#
# COMPACT_ATOMS: atom_id res chain seq x y z
N MET A 1 8.87 4.95 8.27
CA MET A 1 8.75 4.59 6.84
C MET A 1 7.30 4.36 6.39
N LEU A 2 6.33 4.23 7.30
CA LEU A 2 4.88 4.15 6.97
C LEU A 2 4.29 5.44 6.35
N SER A 3 4.95 6.60 6.52
CA SER A 3 4.44 7.86 5.97
C SER A 3 4.69 8.07 4.47
N ILE A 4 5.60 7.29 3.86
CA ILE A 4 6.00 7.52 2.46
C ILE A 4 4.98 6.94 1.47
N SER A 5 4.32 5.82 1.78
CA SER A 5 3.34 5.21 0.87
C SER A 5 2.03 6.00 0.82
N ARG A 6 1.55 6.51 1.98
CA ARG A 6 0.36 7.38 2.04
C ARG A 6 0.60 8.74 1.38
N PHE A 7 1.83 9.24 1.46
CA PHE A 7 2.23 10.49 0.82
C PHE A 7 2.22 10.38 -0.72
N SER A 8 2.68 9.26 -1.27
CA SER A 8 2.66 9.02 -2.71
C SER A 8 1.23 8.88 -3.26
N LEU A 9 0.32 8.27 -2.51
CA LEU A 9 -1.08 8.11 -2.92
C LEU A 9 -1.83 9.46 -2.92
N LEU A 10 -1.63 10.27 -1.90
CA LEU A 10 -2.25 11.61 -1.81
C LEU A 10 -1.71 12.55 -2.89
N LEU A 11 -0.44 12.42 -3.26
CA LEU A 11 0.16 13.18 -4.34
C LEU A 11 -0.33 12.72 -5.72
N CYS A 12 -0.58 11.42 -5.91
CA CYS A 12 -1.25 10.88 -7.10
C CYS A 12 -2.69 11.41 -7.21
N LEU A 13 -3.43 11.50 -6.10
CA LEU A 13 -4.77 12.10 -6.06
C LEU A 13 -4.74 13.61 -6.42
N LEU A 14 -3.72 14.35 -5.99
CA LEU A 14 -3.51 15.75 -6.38
C LEU A 14 -3.17 15.92 -7.87
N MET A 15 -2.60 14.89 -8.53
CA MET A 15 -2.19 14.93 -9.94
C MET A 15 -3.20 14.31 -10.92
N ILE A 16 -4.18 13.52 -10.47
CA ILE A 16 -5.11 12.78 -11.35
C ILE A 16 -6.21 13.66 -11.97
N THR A 17 -6.48 14.84 -11.42
CA THR A 17 -7.59 15.70 -11.90
C THR A 17 -7.30 16.50 -13.18
N VAL A 18 -6.12 16.39 -13.79
CA VAL A 18 -5.73 17.22 -14.97
C VAL A 18 -5.60 16.43 -16.27
N GLY A 19 -6.07 15.20 -16.35
CA GLY A 19 -5.90 14.29 -17.50
C GLY A 19 -6.95 14.34 -18.63
N CYS A 20 -7.88 15.30 -18.66
CA CYS A 20 -8.87 15.39 -19.73
C CYS A 20 -9.04 16.82 -20.28
N GLN A 21 -8.14 17.28 -21.13
CA GLN A 21 -8.44 18.37 -22.07
C GLN A 21 -7.94 18.04 -23.48
N LYS A 22 -8.95 17.78 -24.32
CA LYS A 22 -9.09 17.99 -25.77
C LYS A 22 -7.79 18.06 -26.59
N GLY A 23 -7.52 16.97 -27.33
CA GLY A 23 -6.76 17.02 -28.56
C GLY A 23 -7.54 17.71 -29.66
N SER A 24 -7.00 18.78 -30.19
CA SER A 24 -7.37 19.33 -31.46
C SER A 24 -6.47 18.76 -32.56
N GLU A 25 -7.12 18.38 -33.65
CA GLU A 25 -6.56 17.81 -34.86
C GLU A 25 -5.42 18.63 -35.47
N SER A 26 -4.36 17.95 -35.93
CA SER A 26 -3.77 18.22 -37.26
C SER A 26 -2.76 17.13 -37.64
N GLY A 27 -3.03 16.37 -38.66
CA GLY A 27 -2.31 16.06 -39.93
C GLY A 27 -0.96 15.35 -39.83
N SER A 28 -1.03 14.07 -40.22
CA SER A 28 -0.12 13.27 -41.08
C SER A 28 1.37 13.61 -41.11
N GLU A 29 2.21 12.58 -40.87
CA GLU A 29 2.99 11.91 -41.96
C GLU A 29 3.84 10.75 -41.43
N ASN A 30 3.82 9.68 -42.19
CA ASN A 30 4.64 8.47 -42.06
C ASN A 30 6.14 8.73 -42.07
N GLN A 31 6.93 8.04 -41.24
CA GLN A 31 8.13 7.38 -41.73
C GLN A 31 8.56 6.23 -40.76
N THR A 32 8.70 5.07 -41.39
CA THR A 32 9.31 3.82 -40.93
C THR A 32 10.82 3.91 -40.92
N ALA A 33 11.47 3.34 -39.89
CA ALA A 33 12.77 2.66 -39.91
C ALA A 33 13.11 2.21 -38.50
N ASP A 34 13.12 0.99 -38.22
CA ASP A 34 14.07 -0.14 -38.29
C ASP A 34 15.42 0.07 -37.61
N SER A 35 15.79 -0.99 -36.87
CA SER A 35 17.10 -1.45 -36.44
C SER A 35 17.57 -1.27 -35.00
N SER A 36 17.84 -2.41 -34.47
CA SER A 36 18.42 -2.90 -33.21
C SER A 36 19.85 -2.39 -32.90
N PRO A 37 20.46 -2.86 -31.79
CA PRO A 37 21.43 -2.16 -31.00
C PRO A 37 22.89 -2.49 -31.36
N ALA A 38 23.79 -1.63 -30.98
CA ALA A 38 25.21 -1.92 -30.96
C ALA A 38 25.90 -1.41 -29.70
N GLU A 39 26.57 -2.34 -29.03
CA GLU A 39 27.65 -2.15 -28.07
C GLU A 39 28.79 -1.32 -28.64
N THR A 40 29.43 -0.50 -27.77
CA THR A 40 30.93 -0.33 -27.77
C THR A 40 31.31 0.53 -26.57
N ALA A 41 31.97 -0.03 -25.53
CA ALA A 41 33.41 0.03 -25.27
C ALA A 41 34.00 1.41 -24.92
N SER A 42 34.43 1.44 -23.66
CA SER A 42 35.32 2.40 -22.98
C SER A 42 36.48 2.93 -23.81
N LYS A 43 36.83 4.20 -23.62
CA LYS A 43 38.24 4.67 -23.64
C LYS A 43 38.41 5.91 -22.78
N ASP A 44 39.44 5.83 -21.97
CA ASP A 44 40.05 6.86 -21.14
C ASP A 44 40.40 8.11 -21.96
N ALA A 45 40.20 9.28 -21.33
CA ALA A 45 40.89 10.49 -21.74
C ALA A 45 41.23 11.33 -20.50
N GLU A 46 42.52 11.51 -20.35
CA GLU A 46 43.25 12.29 -19.36
C GLU A 46 42.85 13.77 -19.35
N MET A 47 42.94 14.36 -18.14
CA MET A 47 42.91 15.80 -17.92
C MET A 47 44.20 16.46 -18.46
N PRO A 48 44.12 17.64 -19.05
CA PRO A 48 45.33 18.48 -19.22
C PRO A 48 45.44 19.52 -18.09
N GLU A 49 46.66 19.67 -17.64
CA GLU A 49 47.17 20.66 -16.67
C GLU A 49 46.93 22.11 -17.10
N ALA A 50 46.80 22.95 -16.07
CA ALA A 50 46.67 24.39 -16.18
C ALA A 50 48.00 25.03 -16.67
N ASP A 51 47.91 25.79 -17.72
CA ASP A 51 48.98 26.72 -18.12
C ASP A 51 48.65 28.16 -17.69
N LYS A 52 49.59 28.77 -16.97
CA LYS A 52 49.57 30.17 -16.54
C LYS A 52 50.15 31.01 -17.69
N THR A 53 49.33 31.88 -18.26
CA THR A 53 49.73 33.21 -18.70
C THR A 53 48.64 33.87 -19.53
N ALA A 54 48.03 34.93 -19.03
CA ALA A 54 47.78 36.15 -19.80
C ALA A 54 47.11 37.21 -18.89
N LYS A 55 47.88 38.21 -18.54
CA LYS A 55 47.34 39.51 -18.13
C LYS A 55 46.92 40.24 -19.39
N ALA A 56 45.71 40.74 -19.44
CA ALA A 56 45.35 42.09 -19.93
C ALA A 56 43.83 42.22 -20.08
N ASP A 57 43.36 43.39 -19.64
CA ASP A 57 42.11 44.09 -19.92
C ASP A 57 40.97 43.92 -18.90
N ASP A 58 41.29 44.44 -17.74
CA ASP A 58 40.35 44.93 -16.71
C ASP A 58 39.95 46.38 -17.10
N LYS A 59 38.92 46.54 -17.93
CA LYS A 59 38.23 47.82 -18.19
C LYS A 59 36.82 47.67 -18.82
N SER A 60 36.04 46.63 -18.52
CA SER A 60 34.64 46.56 -18.95
C SER A 60 33.66 45.94 -17.94
N ALA A 61 34.10 45.66 -16.71
CA ALA A 61 33.28 45.12 -15.65
C ALA A 61 32.65 46.18 -14.71
N GLU A 62 33.10 47.42 -14.79
CA GLU A 62 32.61 48.48 -13.87
C GLU A 62 31.45 49.33 -14.40
N GLU A 63 30.92 49.11 -15.58
CA GLU A 63 29.76 49.85 -16.12
C GLU A 63 28.45 49.04 -16.19
N LYS A 64 28.41 47.79 -15.68
CA LYS A 64 27.15 47.01 -15.54
C LYS A 64 26.61 46.82 -14.13
N GLU A 65 27.24 47.46 -13.17
CA GLU A 65 26.87 47.39 -11.74
C GLU A 65 26.07 48.63 -11.26
N LYS A 66 25.27 49.24 -12.13
CA LYS A 66 24.35 50.34 -11.80
C LYS A 66 22.91 50.11 -12.26
N GLU A 67 22.40 48.94 -12.16
CA GLU A 67 21.00 48.68 -11.88
C GLU A 67 20.97 47.97 -10.52
N ASN A 68 20.90 48.78 -9.44
CA ASN A 68 20.67 48.32 -8.09
C ASN A 68 19.23 47.72 -8.05
N PRO A 69 19.03 46.42 -8.08
CA PRO A 69 17.75 45.85 -7.68
C PRO A 69 17.61 46.23 -6.21
N GLU A 70 16.48 46.80 -5.80
CA GLU A 70 16.13 47.04 -4.40
C GLU A 70 16.58 45.82 -3.62
N ALA A 71 17.54 45.95 -2.74
CA ALA A 71 18.13 44.85 -2.00
C ALA A 71 16.97 44.10 -1.34
N PHE A 72 16.81 42.80 -1.68
CA PHE A 72 15.74 41.94 -1.20
C PHE A 72 15.67 42.06 0.33
N LYS A 73 14.70 42.83 0.83
CA LYS A 73 14.55 43.06 2.25
C LYS A 73 13.79 41.87 2.84
N MET A 74 14.44 41.16 3.78
CA MET A 74 13.80 40.08 4.50
C MET A 74 12.49 40.56 5.15
N PRO A 75 11.41 39.76 5.09
CA PRO A 75 10.12 40.14 5.67
C PRO A 75 10.22 40.17 7.21
N GLU A 76 9.74 41.26 7.80
CA GLU A 76 9.65 41.41 9.28
C GLU A 76 8.30 40.89 9.82
N THR A 77 7.30 40.76 8.95
CA THR A 77 5.96 40.27 9.25
C THR A 77 5.52 39.26 8.20
N VAL A 78 4.44 38.55 8.48
CA VAL A 78 3.86 37.61 7.51
C VAL A 78 3.12 38.28 6.35
N GLU A 79 2.97 39.62 6.38
CA GLU A 79 2.31 40.36 5.31
C GLU A 79 3.12 40.31 4.02
N GLY A 80 2.50 39.89 2.91
CA GLY A 80 3.17 39.80 1.61
C GLY A 80 2.67 38.70 0.71
N ASN A 81 3.45 38.45 -0.34
CA ASN A 81 3.20 37.30 -1.23
C ASN A 81 4.13 36.16 -0.83
N TRP A 82 3.57 34.95 -0.82
CA TRP A 82 4.26 33.76 -0.36
C TRP A 82 3.97 32.56 -1.27
N ILE A 83 4.99 31.77 -1.55
CA ILE A 83 4.83 30.50 -2.25
C ILE A 83 4.73 29.41 -1.20
N LEU A 84 3.58 28.76 -1.08
CA LEU A 84 3.43 27.56 -0.27
C LEU A 84 4.07 26.40 -1.02
N VAL A 85 5.07 25.76 -0.39
CA VAL A 85 5.77 24.60 -0.94
C VAL A 85 5.68 23.41 0.01
N LEU A 86 5.52 22.21 -0.59
CA LEU A 86 5.64 20.94 0.12
C LEU A 86 6.98 20.28 -0.21
N PRO A 87 7.70 19.77 0.80
CA PRO A 87 8.89 18.98 0.56
C PRO A 87 8.51 17.62 -0.04
N GLN A 88 9.12 17.29 -1.14
CA GLN A 88 9.22 15.95 -1.69
C GLN A 88 10.66 15.46 -1.55
N GLN A 89 10.91 14.15 -1.68
CA GLN A 89 12.22 13.54 -1.43
C GLN A 89 13.41 14.29 -2.07
N GLN A 90 13.25 14.85 -3.25
CA GLN A 90 14.32 15.55 -3.97
C GLN A 90 13.97 16.98 -4.36
N GLN A 91 12.72 17.40 -4.18
CA GLN A 91 12.23 18.69 -4.66
C GLN A 91 11.29 19.34 -3.65
N LEU A 92 11.18 20.66 -3.71
CA LEU A 92 10.11 21.41 -3.08
C LEU A 92 9.03 21.67 -4.14
N MET A 93 7.84 21.16 -3.93
CA MET A 93 6.72 21.32 -4.86
C MET A 93 5.94 22.59 -4.52
N PRO A 94 5.90 23.59 -5.39
CA PRO A 94 5.06 24.76 -5.20
C PRO A 94 3.59 24.40 -5.42
N LEU A 95 2.75 24.69 -4.41
CA LEU A 95 1.31 24.47 -4.48
C LEU A 95 0.59 25.73 -4.91
N TYR A 96 0.80 26.81 -4.14
CA TYR A 96 0.06 28.06 -4.30
C TYR A 96 0.98 29.25 -4.17
N LEU A 97 0.64 30.31 -4.90
CA LEU A 97 1.03 31.67 -4.57
C LEU A 97 -0.09 32.27 -3.72
N LEU A 98 0.24 32.64 -2.49
CA LEU A 98 -0.68 33.17 -1.50
C LEU A 98 -0.38 34.65 -1.23
N ARG A 99 -1.43 35.45 -1.09
CA ARG A 99 -1.36 36.81 -0.53
C ARG A 99 -1.81 36.74 0.93
N VAL A 100 -0.95 37.21 1.84
CA VAL A 100 -1.23 37.28 3.28
C VAL A 100 -1.34 38.75 3.70
N MET A 101 -2.37 39.11 4.47
CA MET A 101 -2.61 40.44 5.01
C MET A 101 -2.99 40.35 6.48
N THR A 102 -2.37 41.19 7.32
CA THR A 102 -2.53 41.14 8.79
C THR A 102 -3.56 42.13 9.32
N GLU A 103 -3.73 43.28 8.67
CA GLU A 103 -4.67 44.32 9.06
C GLU A 103 -5.35 44.99 7.87
N VAL A 104 -6.59 45.41 8.06
CA VAL A 104 -7.26 46.34 7.15
C VAL A 104 -6.78 47.74 7.45
N LYS A 105 -5.77 48.23 6.73
CA LYS A 105 -5.31 49.63 6.86
C LYS A 105 -6.35 50.55 6.25
N SER A 106 -7.11 51.25 7.10
CA SER A 106 -7.93 52.39 6.65
C SER A 106 -7.00 53.49 6.13
N ALA A 107 -7.08 53.80 4.87
CA ALA A 107 -6.26 54.83 4.25
C ALA A 107 -6.75 56.22 4.68
N GLU A 108 -6.02 56.90 5.56
CA GLU A 108 -5.94 58.34 5.60
C GLU A 108 -4.81 58.80 4.66
N GLY A 109 -5.18 59.41 3.53
CA GLY A 109 -4.26 60.12 2.65
C GLY A 109 -3.60 59.32 1.53
N ASP A 110 -3.96 59.65 0.29
CA ASP A 110 -3.36 59.29 -0.99
C ASP A 110 -3.51 57.84 -1.48
N GLN A 111 -4.34 57.72 -2.53
CA GLN A 111 -4.47 56.68 -3.54
C GLN A 111 -3.53 55.45 -3.40
N LYS A 112 -3.76 54.61 -2.40
CA LYS A 112 -3.33 53.23 -2.39
C LYS A 112 -4.56 52.35 -2.40
N GLU A 113 -4.56 51.33 -3.26
CA GLU A 113 -5.63 50.30 -3.38
C GLU A 113 -6.10 49.92 -1.97
N LYS A 114 -7.38 50.23 -1.67
CA LYS A 114 -8.05 49.72 -0.47
C LYS A 114 -8.19 48.21 -0.64
N SER A 115 -7.39 47.45 0.07
CA SER A 115 -7.62 46.03 0.21
C SER A 115 -8.66 45.84 1.31
N ASP A 116 -9.88 45.46 0.92
CA ASP A 116 -10.97 45.12 1.85
C ASP A 116 -10.81 43.69 2.42
N PHE A 117 -9.60 43.10 2.33
CA PHE A 117 -9.33 41.75 2.68
C PHE A 117 -8.27 41.63 3.80
N GLN A 118 -8.61 40.87 4.86
CA GLN A 118 -7.69 40.42 5.90
C GLN A 118 -7.64 38.89 5.89
N GLY A 119 -6.45 38.29 6.05
CA GLY A 119 -6.23 36.86 6.10
C GLY A 119 -5.39 36.32 4.93
N VAL A 120 -5.75 35.18 4.37
CA VAL A 120 -5.03 34.50 3.29
C VAL A 120 -5.89 34.37 2.04
N LYS A 121 -5.31 34.68 0.87
CA LYS A 121 -5.97 34.54 -0.42
C LYS A 121 -5.05 33.80 -1.39
N ILE A 122 -5.59 32.81 -2.11
CA ILE A 122 -4.89 32.17 -3.24
C ILE A 122 -4.88 33.17 -4.40
N VAL A 123 -3.67 33.47 -4.91
CA VAL A 123 -3.46 34.35 -6.06
C VAL A 123 -3.28 33.55 -7.34
N SER A 124 -2.54 32.45 -7.27
CA SER A 124 -2.24 31.55 -8.38
C SER A 124 -1.99 30.14 -7.85
N GLN A 125 -2.26 29.12 -8.65
CA GLN A 125 -2.09 27.70 -8.32
C GLN A 125 -1.05 27.06 -9.24
N GLY A 126 -0.39 26.03 -8.75
CA GLY A 126 0.50 25.20 -9.54
C GLY A 126 -0.27 24.44 -10.65
N PRO A 127 0.38 24.06 -11.75
CA PRO A 127 -0.28 23.44 -12.90
C PRO A 127 -0.88 22.07 -12.60
N ASN A 128 -0.38 21.41 -11.57
CA ASN A 128 -0.79 20.04 -11.18
C ASN A 128 -1.51 20.01 -9.82
N VAL A 129 -2.10 21.11 -9.39
CA VAL A 129 -2.79 21.23 -8.10
C VAL A 129 -4.29 21.37 -8.34
N ALA A 130 -5.09 20.55 -7.62
CA ALA A 130 -6.54 20.64 -7.68
C ALA A 130 -7.03 22.06 -7.32
N PRO A 131 -8.11 22.56 -7.91
CA PRO A 131 -8.71 23.81 -7.52
C PRO A 131 -8.98 23.85 -6.01
N ALA A 132 -8.65 24.97 -5.36
CA ALA A 132 -8.80 25.13 -3.93
C ALA A 132 -9.48 26.43 -3.56
N LYS A 133 -10.11 26.44 -2.38
CA LYS A 133 -10.81 27.57 -1.80
C LYS A 133 -10.43 27.73 -0.33
N ILE A 134 -9.99 28.91 0.07
CA ILE A 134 -9.78 29.22 1.49
C ILE A 134 -11.15 29.31 2.19
N VAL A 135 -11.33 28.45 3.18
CA VAL A 135 -12.55 28.37 4.01
C VAL A 135 -12.48 29.34 5.18
N SER A 136 -11.30 29.35 5.84
CA SER A 136 -11.05 30.26 6.96
C SER A 136 -9.56 30.59 7.06
N SER A 137 -9.23 31.75 7.62
CA SER A 137 -7.85 32.14 7.89
C SER A 137 -7.75 33.06 9.10
N LYS A 138 -6.62 33.01 9.80
CA LYS A 138 -6.26 33.90 10.87
C LYS A 138 -4.77 34.26 10.74
N THR A 139 -4.46 35.55 10.81
CA THR A 139 -3.10 36.08 10.67
C THR A 139 -2.77 36.99 11.84
N THR A 140 -1.52 36.97 12.26
CA THR A 140 -0.90 37.96 13.14
C THR A 140 0.38 38.46 12.46
N ASP A 141 1.11 39.40 13.04
CA ASP A 141 2.40 39.84 12.46
C ASP A 141 3.41 38.68 12.27
N GLN A 142 3.28 37.60 13.04
CA GLN A 142 4.27 36.53 13.06
C GLN A 142 3.71 35.15 12.69
N THR A 143 2.38 34.98 12.60
CA THR A 143 1.75 33.68 12.39
C THR A 143 0.69 33.71 11.31
N VAL A 144 0.57 32.60 10.59
CA VAL A 144 -0.46 32.37 9.58
C VAL A 144 -1.11 31.03 9.86
N THR A 145 -2.44 31.01 9.92
CA THR A 145 -3.24 29.80 9.93
C THR A 145 -4.36 29.92 8.90
N PHE A 146 -4.61 28.87 8.15
CA PHE A 146 -5.77 28.80 7.26
C PHE A 146 -6.25 27.37 7.07
N VAL A 147 -7.50 27.26 6.65
CA VAL A 147 -8.12 26.02 6.22
C VAL A 147 -8.56 26.21 4.78
N GLU A 148 -8.25 25.28 3.92
CA GLU A 148 -8.69 25.25 2.54
C GLU A 148 -9.41 23.94 2.23
N SER A 149 -10.34 23.99 1.26
CA SER A 149 -10.97 22.82 0.69
C SER A 149 -10.51 22.66 -0.74
N LEU A 150 -10.08 21.47 -1.11
CA LEU A 150 -9.83 21.06 -2.49
C LEU A 150 -11.17 20.71 -3.16
N LEU A 151 -11.29 21.08 -4.42
CA LEU A 151 -12.52 20.94 -5.19
C LEU A 151 -12.32 19.92 -6.33
N ASP A 152 -13.31 19.08 -6.56
CA ASP A 152 -13.37 18.21 -7.74
C ASP A 152 -13.72 19.00 -9.01
N ASP A 153 -13.75 18.33 -10.16
CA ASP A 153 -14.10 18.91 -11.47
C ASP A 153 -15.51 19.51 -11.52
N LYS A 154 -16.38 19.14 -10.58
CA LYS A 154 -17.75 19.64 -10.42
C LYS A 154 -17.84 20.78 -9.40
N GLY A 155 -16.72 21.14 -8.77
CA GLY A 155 -16.64 22.14 -7.71
C GLY A 155 -17.12 21.67 -6.33
N LYS A 156 -17.25 20.34 -6.11
CA LYS A 156 -17.57 19.76 -4.80
C LYS A 156 -16.30 19.65 -3.97
N GLU A 157 -16.40 20.01 -2.70
CA GLU A 157 -15.30 19.85 -1.72
C GLU A 157 -15.08 18.35 -1.43
N PHE A 158 -13.82 17.88 -1.51
CA PHE A 158 -13.50 16.47 -1.27
C PHE A 158 -12.36 16.26 -0.26
N ILE A 159 -11.43 17.22 -0.11
CA ILE A 159 -10.38 17.18 0.90
C ILE A 159 -10.26 18.53 1.58
N GLN A 160 -10.10 18.53 2.90
CA GLN A 160 -9.81 19.72 3.66
C GLN A 160 -8.37 19.70 4.14
N LEU A 161 -7.64 20.80 3.86
CA LEU A 161 -6.28 21.03 4.31
C LEU A 161 -6.26 22.13 5.36
N SER A 162 -5.46 21.97 6.40
CA SER A 162 -5.19 23.04 7.34
C SER A 162 -3.70 23.33 7.42
N PHE A 163 -3.33 24.61 7.29
CA PHE A 163 -1.97 25.11 7.48
C PHE A 163 -1.86 25.90 8.77
N GLU A 164 -0.78 25.68 9.52
CA GLU A 164 -0.34 26.55 10.60
C GLU A 164 1.17 26.80 10.49
N GLY A 165 1.59 28.05 10.60
CA GLY A 165 3.01 28.40 10.51
C GLY A 165 3.38 29.73 11.17
N SER A 166 4.68 29.89 11.44
CA SER A 166 5.28 31.05 12.06
C SER A 166 6.46 31.58 11.25
N LEU A 167 6.61 32.90 11.20
CA LEU A 167 7.70 33.58 10.50
C LEU A 167 9.03 33.35 11.21
N ASN A 168 9.98 32.76 10.51
CA ASN A 168 11.38 32.76 10.88
C ASN A 168 12.08 33.97 10.22
N LYS A 169 12.34 35.02 10.99
CA LYS A 169 12.90 36.27 10.48
C LYS A 169 14.33 36.10 9.94
N GLU A 170 15.12 35.21 10.52
CA GLU A 170 16.50 34.99 10.11
C GLU A 170 16.57 34.34 8.72
N ARG A 171 15.55 33.56 8.35
CA ARG A 171 15.46 32.86 7.07
C ARG A 171 14.53 33.54 6.07
N GLY A 172 13.72 34.51 6.51
CA GLY A 172 12.73 35.17 5.66
C GLY A 172 11.67 34.22 5.10
N ALA A 173 11.32 33.17 5.87
CA ALA A 173 10.36 32.15 5.47
C ALA A 173 9.41 31.82 6.62
N ILE A 174 8.19 31.37 6.30
CA ILE A 174 7.23 30.87 7.29
C ILE A 174 7.39 29.36 7.36
N TYR A 175 7.78 28.88 8.53
CA TYR A 175 7.89 27.47 8.85
C TYR A 175 6.57 27.01 9.45
N GLY A 176 6.02 25.93 8.92
CA GLY A 176 4.74 25.44 9.37
C GLY A 176 4.49 23.99 9.00
N ASN A 177 3.26 23.57 9.17
CA ASN A 177 2.81 22.25 8.80
C ASN A 177 1.45 22.28 8.11
N ILE A 178 1.20 21.27 7.28
CA ILE A 178 -0.11 21.00 6.68
C ILE A 178 -0.64 19.70 7.27
N SER A 179 -1.93 19.70 7.60
CA SER A 179 -2.67 18.46 7.89
C SER A 179 -3.82 18.28 6.91
N PHE A 180 -4.07 17.02 6.54
CA PHE A 180 -5.08 16.58 5.59
C PHE A 180 -6.21 15.89 6.34
N ASN A 181 -7.44 16.36 6.21
CA ASN A 181 -8.63 15.81 6.89
C ASN A 181 -8.40 15.52 8.38
N ASN A 182 -7.49 16.25 9.02
CA ASN A 182 -7.04 16.02 10.42
C ASN A 182 -6.42 14.63 10.67
N ASP A 183 -5.85 13.99 9.65
CA ASP A 183 -5.30 12.63 9.76
C ASP A 183 -3.77 12.54 9.63
N ASN A 184 -3.15 13.47 8.91
CA ASN A 184 -1.71 13.55 8.73
C ASN A 184 -1.17 14.93 9.05
N CYS A 185 0.10 15.01 9.45
CA CYS A 185 0.83 16.26 9.67
C CYS A 185 2.19 16.18 8.98
N ILE A 186 2.43 17.08 8.02
CA ILE A 186 3.67 17.16 7.27
C ILE A 186 4.26 18.57 7.32
N PRO A 187 5.60 18.73 7.31
CA PRO A 187 6.23 20.04 7.28
C PRO A 187 5.90 20.75 5.96
N ALA A 188 5.70 22.05 6.03
CA ALA A 188 5.46 22.91 4.88
C ALA A 188 6.14 24.26 5.05
N LEU A 189 6.58 24.86 3.94
CA LEU A 189 7.22 26.17 3.93
C LEU A 189 6.40 27.18 3.14
N MET A 190 6.36 28.42 3.59
CA MET A 190 5.97 29.52 2.74
C MET A 190 7.23 30.39 2.48
N LEU A 191 7.62 30.46 1.23
CA LEU A 191 8.78 31.22 0.75
C LEU A 191 8.33 32.60 0.29
N PHE A 192 8.96 33.66 0.82
CA PHE A 192 8.64 35.05 0.43
C PHE A 192 8.97 35.29 -1.04
N THR A 193 8.09 36.00 -1.76
CA THR A 193 8.28 36.33 -3.16
C THR A 193 7.71 37.73 -3.49
N ILE A 194 8.31 38.37 -4.48
CA ILE A 194 7.77 39.58 -5.12
C ILE A 194 6.93 39.26 -6.34
N GLU A 195 6.96 38.00 -6.81
CA GLU A 195 6.20 37.55 -7.96
C GLU A 195 4.69 37.59 -7.69
N LYS A 196 3.92 37.80 -8.73
CA LYS A 196 2.46 37.83 -8.71
C LYS A 196 1.82 36.67 -9.47
N ASP A 197 2.64 35.80 -10.06
CA ASP A 197 2.21 34.66 -10.85
C ASP A 197 3.16 33.48 -10.64
N LEU A 198 2.60 32.34 -10.25
CA LEU A 198 3.37 31.14 -9.97
C LEU A 198 4.05 30.59 -11.24
N SER A 199 3.49 30.80 -12.42
CA SER A 199 4.08 30.37 -13.70
C SER A 199 5.46 30.99 -13.99
N LYS A 200 5.82 32.07 -13.29
CA LYS A 200 7.13 32.71 -13.40
C LYS A 200 8.19 32.10 -12.49
N ILE A 201 7.81 31.18 -11.60
CA ILE A 201 8.69 30.48 -10.69
C ILE A 201 9.32 29.31 -11.45
N LYS A 202 10.66 29.24 -11.40
CA LYS A 202 11.36 28.10 -12.01
C LYS A 202 11.10 26.81 -11.25
N GLU A 203 10.60 25.80 -11.97
CA GLU A 203 10.45 24.44 -11.48
C GLU A 203 11.46 23.50 -12.18
N PRO A 204 11.92 22.44 -11.51
CA PRO A 204 11.68 22.09 -10.11
C PRO A 204 12.55 22.91 -9.14
N MET A 205 12.03 23.13 -7.92
CA MET A 205 12.83 23.72 -6.85
C MET A 205 13.58 22.58 -6.13
N PRO A 206 14.92 22.53 -6.16
CA PRO A 206 15.66 21.44 -5.54
C PRO A 206 15.48 21.47 -4.01
N SER A 207 15.31 20.30 -3.40
CA SER A 207 15.33 20.17 -1.95
C SER A 207 16.77 20.09 -1.46
N PRO A 208 17.24 21.05 -0.63
CA PRO A 208 18.61 21.02 -0.13
C PRO A 208 18.89 19.74 0.66
N GLY A 209 20.04 19.08 0.37
CA GLY A 209 20.47 17.89 1.09
C GLY A 209 19.87 16.55 0.62
N ALA A 210 19.01 16.54 -0.40
CA ALA A 210 18.37 15.30 -0.85
C ALA A 210 19.35 14.19 -1.25
N GLN A 211 20.36 14.53 -2.02
CA GLN A 211 21.42 13.58 -2.43
C GLN A 211 22.26 13.09 -1.23
N GLU A 212 22.57 13.99 -0.30
CA GLU A 212 23.34 13.67 0.92
C GLU A 212 22.55 12.67 1.80
N LEU A 213 21.22 12.87 1.94
CA LEU A 213 20.37 11.97 2.70
C LEU A 213 20.32 10.57 2.08
N ILE A 214 20.15 10.48 0.75
CA ILE A 214 20.15 9.20 0.05
C ILE A 214 21.49 8.47 0.27
N GLN A 215 22.62 9.16 0.12
CA GLN A 215 23.95 8.57 0.36
C GLN A 215 24.13 8.13 1.81
N ALA A 216 23.65 8.93 2.79
CA ALA A 216 23.71 8.59 4.19
C ALA A 216 22.90 7.30 4.50
N MET A 217 21.70 7.17 3.91
CA MET A 217 20.84 5.98 4.09
C MET A 217 21.41 4.71 3.43
N GLN A 218 22.16 4.84 2.34
CA GLN A 218 22.78 3.72 1.61
C GLN A 218 24.14 3.31 2.17
N SER A 219 24.68 4.04 3.17
CA SER A 219 25.95 3.72 3.82
C SER A 219 25.89 2.36 4.55
N GLN A 220 27.02 1.63 4.60
CA GLN A 220 27.13 0.40 5.38
C GLN A 220 26.91 0.62 6.88
N ASP A 221 27.37 1.75 7.41
CA ASP A 221 27.04 2.24 8.75
C ASP A 221 26.34 3.59 8.60
N PRO A 222 25.01 3.62 8.56
CA PRO A 222 24.25 4.85 8.34
C PRO A 222 24.20 5.76 9.58
N PHE A 223 24.63 5.30 10.75
CA PHE A 223 24.52 6.07 12.00
C PHE A 223 25.29 7.41 11.91
N LYS A 224 26.58 7.35 11.59
CA LYS A 224 27.42 8.55 11.54
C LYS A 224 26.98 9.54 10.47
N PRO A 225 26.78 9.14 9.19
CA PRO A 225 26.37 10.10 8.16
C PRO A 225 24.95 10.65 8.39
N LEU A 226 24.02 9.88 8.95
CA LEU A 226 22.69 10.40 9.32
C LEU A 226 22.78 11.38 10.49
N ASN A 227 23.64 11.11 11.48
CA ASN A 227 23.85 12.03 12.61
C ASN A 227 24.41 13.37 12.13
N GLU A 228 25.47 13.35 11.31
CA GLU A 228 26.07 14.55 10.71
C GLU A 228 25.06 15.31 9.83
N PHE A 229 24.24 14.57 9.06
CA PHE A 229 23.18 15.16 8.24
C PHE A 229 22.14 15.90 9.11
N THR A 230 21.64 15.26 10.19
CA THR A 230 20.65 15.88 11.07
C THR A 230 21.19 17.12 11.78
N GLU A 231 22.48 17.19 12.08
CA GLU A 231 23.14 18.37 12.65
C GLU A 231 23.26 19.51 11.64
N LYS A 232 23.66 19.20 10.40
CA LYS A 232 23.84 20.18 9.32
C LYS A 232 22.53 20.75 8.80
N MET A 233 21.47 19.90 8.71
CA MET A 233 20.24 20.19 7.98
C MET A 233 19.03 20.50 8.88
N GLN A 234 19.23 20.89 10.15
CA GLN A 234 18.16 21.14 11.14
C GLN A 234 17.04 22.08 10.65
N MET A 235 17.37 23.07 9.84
CA MET A 235 16.43 24.06 9.33
C MET A 235 15.73 23.64 8.03
N PHE A 236 15.93 22.42 7.55
CA PHE A 236 15.36 21.92 6.31
C PHE A 236 14.41 20.73 6.57
N PRO A 237 13.33 20.59 5.79
CA PRO A 237 12.33 19.53 6.01
C PRO A 237 12.92 18.13 6.05
N LEU A 238 13.93 17.85 5.20
CA LEU A 238 14.58 16.56 5.11
C LEU A 238 15.29 16.10 6.39
N ALA A 239 15.62 17.03 7.31
CA ALA A 239 16.12 16.63 8.63
C ALA A 239 15.09 15.77 9.39
N LEU A 240 13.80 16.10 9.27
CA LEU A 240 12.73 15.34 9.92
C LEU A 240 12.60 13.90 9.36
N ASP A 241 12.95 13.70 8.08
CA ASP A 241 12.98 12.38 7.45
C ASP A 241 14.21 11.55 7.85
N ALA A 242 15.30 12.23 8.22
CA ALA A 242 16.55 11.59 8.64
C ALA A 242 16.53 11.11 10.10
N PHE A 243 15.79 11.75 11.00
CA PHE A 243 15.74 11.38 12.40
C PHE A 243 15.14 9.99 12.70
N PRO A 244 14.02 9.56 12.08
CA PRO A 244 13.46 8.24 12.35
C PRO A 244 14.43 7.09 12.04
N PRO A 245 15.09 7.01 10.87
CA PRO A 245 16.09 5.98 10.64
C PRO A 245 17.31 6.10 11.55
N LEU A 246 17.76 7.31 11.88
CA LEU A 246 18.87 7.52 12.84
C LEU A 246 18.51 6.96 14.23
N LEU A 247 17.32 7.29 14.75
CA LEU A 247 16.85 6.79 16.04
C LEU A 247 16.64 5.28 16.01
N ALA A 248 16.04 4.73 14.95
CA ALA A 248 15.86 3.29 14.79
C ALA A 248 17.19 2.54 14.80
N PHE A 249 18.21 3.09 14.11
CA PHE A 249 19.54 2.53 14.12
C PHE A 249 20.21 2.62 15.50
N ALA A 250 20.06 3.75 16.19
CA ALA A 250 20.59 3.92 17.54
C ALA A 250 19.99 2.93 18.55
N LEU A 251 18.67 2.68 18.45
CA LEU A 251 17.95 1.71 19.28
C LEU A 251 18.36 0.26 18.96
N SER A 252 18.47 -0.10 17.68
CA SER A 252 18.83 -1.46 17.26
C SER A 252 20.31 -1.80 17.49
N SER A 253 21.18 -0.79 17.42
CA SER A 253 22.63 -0.94 17.69
C SER A 253 23.00 -0.79 19.17
N ASP A 254 22.02 -0.75 20.05
CA ASP A 254 22.20 -0.67 21.50
C ASP A 254 23.08 0.51 21.94
N LYS A 255 22.91 1.68 21.27
CA LYS A 255 23.63 2.91 21.67
C LYS A 255 23.28 3.27 23.10
N ASP A 256 24.19 3.95 23.78
CA ASP A 256 23.97 4.39 25.17
C ASP A 256 22.79 5.37 25.28
N THR A 257 22.17 5.39 26.46
CA THR A 257 20.98 6.21 26.75
C THR A 257 21.19 7.70 26.44
N LYS A 258 22.40 8.23 26.70
CA LYS A 258 22.71 9.65 26.45
C LYS A 258 22.69 9.98 24.97
N THR A 259 23.25 9.08 24.12
CA THR A 259 23.21 9.22 22.66
C THR A 259 21.78 9.21 22.14
N ILE A 260 20.95 8.28 22.65
CA ILE A 260 19.53 8.20 22.29
C ILE A 260 18.77 9.47 22.70
N GLU A 261 18.97 9.94 23.95
CA GLU A 261 18.33 11.18 24.44
C GLU A 261 18.76 12.43 23.66
N ASP A 262 20.03 12.52 23.24
CA ASP A 262 20.52 13.61 22.40
C ASP A 262 19.86 13.63 21.03
N ILE A 263 19.74 12.49 20.36
CA ILE A 263 19.03 12.35 19.08
C ILE A 263 17.57 12.78 19.25
N ILE A 264 16.89 12.28 20.27
CA ILE A 264 15.48 12.61 20.53
C ILE A 264 15.31 14.10 20.82
N LYS A 265 16.20 14.71 21.61
CA LYS A 265 16.17 16.13 21.90
C LYS A 265 16.27 16.94 20.62
N ARG A 266 17.28 16.67 19.78
CA ARG A 266 17.46 17.36 18.50
C ARG A 266 16.26 17.14 17.56
N TYR A 267 15.71 15.93 17.52
CA TYR A 267 14.54 15.63 16.72
C TYR A 267 13.32 16.46 17.17
N THR A 268 13.07 16.53 18.48
CA THR A 268 11.96 17.32 19.04
C THR A 268 12.17 18.82 18.80
N GLU A 269 13.38 19.34 19.04
CA GLU A 269 13.73 20.74 18.80
C GLU A 269 13.57 21.10 17.31
N THR A 270 14.03 20.25 16.40
CA THR A 270 13.87 20.45 14.96
C THR A 270 12.40 20.45 14.56
N SER A 271 11.61 19.50 15.08
CA SER A 271 10.18 19.43 14.73
C SER A 271 9.36 20.60 15.27
N ALA A 272 9.74 21.15 16.44
CA ALA A 272 9.09 22.32 17.03
C ALA A 272 9.22 23.57 16.15
N LEU A 273 10.24 23.68 15.30
CA LEU A 273 10.37 24.76 14.30
C LEU A 273 9.19 24.77 13.31
N TRP A 274 8.57 23.61 13.07
CA TRP A 274 7.47 23.43 12.13
C TRP A 274 6.08 23.50 12.79
N GLY A 275 6.03 23.90 14.06
CA GLY A 275 4.82 24.11 14.83
C GLY A 275 4.56 23.01 15.87
N LYS A 276 3.69 23.34 16.83
CA LYS A 276 3.37 22.45 17.96
C LYS A 276 2.73 21.12 17.55
N ARG A 277 1.98 21.11 16.45
CA ARG A 277 1.37 19.89 15.93
C ARG A 277 2.45 18.94 15.38
N MET A 278 3.47 19.48 14.70
CA MET A 278 4.60 18.71 14.22
C MET A 278 5.45 18.15 15.38
N GLU A 279 5.67 18.95 16.44
CA GLU A 279 6.31 18.50 17.67
C GLU A 279 5.53 17.33 18.32
N ALA A 280 4.21 17.43 18.41
CA ALA A 280 3.35 16.39 18.95
C ALA A 280 3.41 15.10 18.08
N SER A 281 3.35 15.22 16.75
CA SER A 281 3.52 14.08 15.83
C SER A 281 4.87 13.38 16.02
N THR A 282 5.92 14.15 16.22
CA THR A 282 7.25 13.62 16.51
C THR A 282 7.30 12.87 17.85
N LEU A 283 6.65 13.40 18.90
CA LEU A 283 6.57 12.73 20.20
C LEU A 283 5.79 11.40 20.13
N VAL A 284 4.72 11.34 19.35
CA VAL A 284 4.01 10.06 19.09
C VAL A 284 4.95 9.05 18.45
N ARG A 285 5.65 9.43 17.40
CA ARG A 285 6.62 8.56 16.71
C ARG A 285 7.76 8.10 17.62
N ILE A 286 8.36 9.00 18.38
CA ILE A 286 9.41 8.68 19.35
C ILE A 286 8.90 7.70 20.40
N THR A 287 7.73 7.96 20.98
CA THR A 287 7.10 7.11 21.98
C THR A 287 6.84 5.70 21.42
N SER A 288 6.29 5.60 20.23
CA SER A 288 6.05 4.34 19.53
C SER A 288 7.35 3.55 19.30
N MET A 289 8.43 4.22 18.85
CA MET A 289 9.72 3.56 18.63
C MET A 289 10.37 3.07 19.93
N LEU A 290 10.34 3.87 20.99
CA LEU A 290 10.88 3.51 22.30
C LEU A 290 10.09 2.37 22.96
N ALA A 291 8.76 2.39 22.83
CA ALA A 291 7.88 1.38 23.39
C ALA A 291 8.10 -0.03 22.77
N ARG A 292 8.63 -0.13 21.57
CA ARG A 292 8.99 -1.41 20.93
C ARG A 292 10.22 -2.07 21.55
N THR A 293 11.08 -1.32 22.23
CA THR A 293 12.32 -1.82 22.82
C THR A 293 12.16 -2.12 24.32
N ASP A 294 12.77 -3.17 24.81
CA ASP A 294 12.60 -3.60 26.22
C ASP A 294 13.24 -2.65 27.22
N LYS A 295 14.34 -2.01 26.81
CA LYS A 295 15.17 -1.18 27.70
C LYS A 295 14.66 0.25 27.89
N ASN A 296 13.72 0.72 27.05
CA ASN A 296 13.36 2.13 26.96
C ASN A 296 11.92 2.47 27.41
N SER A 297 11.27 1.57 28.17
CA SER A 297 9.88 1.77 28.63
C SER A 297 9.69 3.03 29.48
N ASP A 298 10.65 3.36 30.36
CA ASP A 298 10.60 4.59 31.17
C ASP A 298 10.75 5.84 30.29
N MET A 299 11.62 5.77 29.29
CA MET A 299 11.81 6.85 28.33
C MET A 299 10.57 7.02 27.46
N ALA A 300 9.94 5.93 26.99
CA ALA A 300 8.65 5.98 26.28
C ALA A 300 7.58 6.67 27.10
N THR A 301 7.48 6.33 28.40
CA THR A 301 6.54 6.98 29.34
C THR A 301 6.81 8.48 29.47
N LYS A 302 8.07 8.88 29.59
CA LYS A 302 8.47 10.31 29.66
C LYS A 302 7.99 11.11 28.45
N TYR A 303 8.13 10.57 27.23
CA TYR A 303 7.72 11.28 26.01
C TYR A 303 6.22 11.20 25.75
N MET A 304 5.55 10.16 26.21
CA MET A 304 4.09 10.09 26.28
C MET A 304 3.50 11.20 27.15
N ASP A 305 4.11 11.46 28.30
CA ASP A 305 3.69 12.56 29.19
C ASP A 305 3.92 13.94 28.56
N GLN A 306 5.00 14.12 27.79
CA GLN A 306 5.24 15.35 27.05
C GLN A 306 4.19 15.56 25.96
N PHE A 307 3.84 14.52 25.20
CA PHE A 307 2.74 14.56 24.25
C PHE A 307 1.41 14.97 24.92
N ASN A 308 1.05 14.29 26.01
CA ASN A 308 -0.16 14.60 26.78
C ASN A 308 -0.20 16.04 27.29
N LYS A 309 0.97 16.63 27.58
CA LYS A 309 1.09 18.04 27.96
C LYS A 309 0.74 18.95 26.79
N LEU A 310 1.26 18.70 25.58
CA LEU A 310 0.94 19.49 24.39
C LEU A 310 -0.56 19.43 24.05
N VAL A 311 -1.18 18.27 24.17
CA VAL A 311 -2.64 18.13 23.99
C VAL A 311 -3.42 18.95 25.01
N LYS A 312 -3.00 18.95 26.28
CA LYS A 312 -3.60 19.81 27.34
C LYS A 312 -3.39 21.30 27.06
N GLU A 313 -2.31 21.68 26.41
CA GLU A 313 -2.02 23.05 25.97
C GLU A 313 -2.81 23.48 24.74
N GLY A 314 -3.63 22.59 24.15
CA GLY A 314 -4.56 22.91 23.07
C GLY A 314 -4.13 22.43 21.69
N VAL A 315 -3.09 21.60 21.57
CA VAL A 315 -2.78 20.90 20.32
C VAL A 315 -3.90 19.91 20.02
N LYS A 316 -4.54 20.05 18.87
CA LYS A 316 -5.59 19.11 18.42
C LYS A 316 -4.95 17.81 17.95
N PRO A 317 -5.27 16.65 18.56
CA PRO A 317 -4.75 15.37 18.09
C PRO A 317 -5.21 15.05 16.67
N LEU A 318 -4.38 14.33 15.93
CA LEU A 318 -4.79 13.62 14.70
C LEU A 318 -5.49 12.34 15.10
N SER A 319 -6.37 11.82 14.25
CA SER A 319 -7.13 10.60 14.50
C SER A 319 -6.25 9.38 14.77
N SER A 320 -5.11 9.28 14.07
CA SER A 320 -4.16 8.17 14.23
C SER A 320 -3.35 8.20 15.54
N TRP A 321 -3.21 9.36 16.19
CA TRP A 321 -2.35 9.47 17.39
C TRP A 321 -2.90 8.73 18.60
N ASP A 322 -4.22 8.72 18.78
CA ASP A 322 -4.85 8.03 19.90
C ASP A 322 -4.57 6.53 19.84
N GLN A 323 -4.65 5.93 18.65
CA GLN A 323 -4.36 4.52 18.42
C GLN A 323 -2.88 4.22 18.64
N GLU A 324 -1.95 4.99 18.04
CA GLU A 324 -0.51 4.80 18.21
C GLU A 324 -0.08 4.94 19.67
N MET A 325 -0.63 5.91 20.39
CA MET A 325 -0.35 6.12 21.81
C MET A 325 -0.95 5.03 22.69
N ALA A 326 -2.12 4.51 22.37
CA ALA A 326 -2.73 3.38 23.08
C ALA A 326 -1.87 2.12 22.90
N LEU A 327 -1.39 1.85 21.68
CA LEU A 327 -0.50 0.73 21.39
C LEU A 327 0.85 0.86 22.10
N ALA A 328 1.46 2.06 22.08
CA ALA A 328 2.69 2.32 22.82
C ALA A 328 2.51 2.15 24.34
N LYS A 329 1.40 2.61 24.90
CA LYS A 329 1.05 2.44 26.32
C LYS A 329 0.87 0.96 26.67
N ALA A 330 0.21 0.19 25.82
CA ALA A 330 0.05 -1.24 26.01
C ALA A 330 1.40 -1.95 26.03
N ARG A 331 2.29 -1.66 25.06
CA ARG A 331 3.66 -2.21 25.00
C ARG A 331 4.45 -1.93 26.26
N VAL A 332 4.43 -0.72 26.76
CA VAL A 332 5.07 -0.34 28.04
C VAL A 332 4.49 -1.13 29.20
N GLY A 333 3.16 -1.31 29.23
CA GLY A 333 2.46 -2.08 30.25
C GLY A 333 2.81 -3.57 30.24
N LEU A 334 2.91 -4.17 29.05
CA LEU A 334 3.27 -5.58 28.88
C LEU A 334 4.70 -5.88 29.39
N LYS A 335 5.61 -4.92 29.28
CA LYS A 335 7.00 -5.05 29.78
C LYS A 335 7.15 -4.79 31.27
N SER A 336 6.06 -4.51 31.97
CA SER A 336 6.06 -4.26 33.40
C SER A 336 6.25 -5.59 34.18
N LYS A 337 6.84 -5.49 35.37
CA LYS A 337 6.88 -6.59 36.35
C LYS A 337 5.61 -6.67 37.20
N ASP A 338 4.73 -5.70 37.09
CA ASP A 338 3.49 -5.59 37.84
C ASP A 338 2.36 -6.31 37.09
N PRO A 339 1.79 -7.39 37.64
CA PRO A 339 0.73 -8.15 36.99
C PRO A 339 -0.51 -7.33 36.66
N GLU A 340 -0.85 -6.32 37.49
CA GLU A 340 -2.01 -5.45 37.22
C GLU A 340 -1.77 -4.54 36.02
N LYS A 341 -0.53 -4.07 35.80
CA LYS A 341 -0.18 -3.30 34.60
C LYS A 341 -0.21 -4.16 33.34
N ILE A 342 0.28 -5.39 33.42
CA ILE A 342 0.21 -6.36 32.31
C ILE A 342 -1.24 -6.63 31.91
N LYS A 343 -2.09 -6.91 32.91
CA LYS A 343 -3.52 -7.13 32.71
C LYS A 343 -4.23 -5.91 32.12
N ALA A 344 -3.91 -4.71 32.62
CA ALA A 344 -4.46 -3.47 32.08
C ALA A 344 -4.01 -3.21 30.63
N ALA A 345 -2.80 -3.59 30.29
CA ALA A 345 -2.29 -3.52 28.91
C ALA A 345 -3.03 -4.48 27.98
N GLY A 346 -3.27 -5.72 28.40
CA GLY A 346 -4.08 -6.70 27.64
C GLY A 346 -5.51 -6.18 27.41
N ALA A 347 -6.15 -5.65 28.46
CA ALA A 347 -7.50 -5.07 28.34
C ALA A 347 -7.53 -3.84 27.39
N LEU A 348 -6.47 -3.04 27.37
CA LEU A 348 -6.33 -1.94 26.41
C LEU A 348 -6.21 -2.46 24.98
N LEU A 349 -5.37 -3.45 24.73
CA LEU A 349 -5.24 -4.09 23.41
C LEU A 349 -6.56 -4.68 22.93
N GLU A 350 -7.29 -5.42 23.79
CA GLU A 350 -8.63 -5.94 23.45
C GLU A 350 -9.62 -4.83 23.11
N SER A 351 -9.58 -3.71 23.82
CA SER A 351 -10.43 -2.55 23.56
C SER A 351 -10.11 -1.90 22.20
N GLU A 352 -8.83 -1.74 21.89
CA GLU A 352 -8.41 -1.14 20.62
C GLU A 352 -8.66 -2.09 19.44
N ALA A 353 -8.45 -3.40 19.60
CA ALA A 353 -8.74 -4.41 18.58
C ALA A 353 -10.22 -4.45 18.16
N LYS A 354 -11.14 -4.09 19.04
CA LYS A 354 -12.57 -3.93 18.69
C LYS A 354 -12.83 -2.72 17.81
N LYS A 355 -12.00 -1.66 17.90
CA LYS A 355 -12.13 -0.46 17.08
C LYS A 355 -11.40 -0.64 15.73
N TYR A 356 -10.27 -1.35 15.75
CA TYR A 356 -9.36 -1.56 14.63
C TYR A 356 -9.08 -3.05 14.42
N PRO A 357 -10.10 -3.84 14.04
CA PRO A 357 -9.99 -5.30 14.00
C PRO A 357 -9.05 -5.84 12.92
N HIS A 358 -8.67 -5.01 11.96
CA HIS A 358 -7.76 -5.33 10.86
C HIS A 358 -6.35 -4.73 11.03
N ASP A 359 -6.09 -3.99 12.13
CA ASP A 359 -4.76 -3.45 12.40
C ASP A 359 -3.78 -4.58 12.78
N ARG A 360 -2.89 -4.89 11.88
CA ARG A 360 -1.97 -6.04 12.00
C ARG A 360 -1.00 -5.91 13.17
N GLU A 361 -0.51 -4.70 13.45
CA GLU A 361 0.44 -4.45 14.53
C GLU A 361 -0.21 -4.63 15.90
N LEU A 362 -1.41 -4.07 16.04
CA LEU A 362 -2.24 -4.21 17.25
C LEU A 362 -2.62 -5.67 17.51
N ILE A 363 -3.09 -6.38 16.48
CA ILE A 363 -3.48 -7.79 16.62
C ILE A 363 -2.27 -8.67 16.94
N THR A 364 -1.10 -8.39 16.36
CA THR A 364 0.13 -9.12 16.69
C THR A 364 0.52 -8.98 18.17
N GLU A 365 0.43 -7.77 18.73
CA GLU A 365 0.66 -7.53 20.16
C GLU A 365 -0.38 -8.25 21.04
N LEU A 366 -1.64 -8.24 20.60
CA LEU A 366 -2.71 -8.94 21.32
C LEU A 366 -2.51 -10.47 21.30
N VAL A 367 -2.10 -11.05 20.17
CA VAL A 367 -1.73 -12.47 20.07
C VAL A 367 -0.58 -12.80 21.01
N SER A 368 0.46 -11.96 21.06
CA SER A 368 1.58 -12.14 21.97
C SER A 368 1.13 -12.12 23.44
N TYR A 369 0.27 -11.17 23.80
CA TYR A 369 -0.32 -11.10 25.16
C TYR A 369 -1.14 -12.35 25.48
N GLU A 370 -2.01 -12.81 24.57
CA GLU A 370 -2.86 -13.98 24.82
C GLU A 370 -2.05 -15.28 24.92
N LYS A 371 -0.95 -15.41 24.18
CA LYS A 371 -0.02 -16.54 24.29
C LYS A 371 0.69 -16.60 25.64
N GLU A 372 1.09 -15.46 26.20
CA GLU A 372 1.91 -15.39 27.40
C GLU A 372 1.08 -15.28 28.69
N HIS A 373 -0.06 -14.59 28.65
CA HIS A 373 -0.83 -14.18 29.84
C HIS A 373 -2.30 -14.51 29.76
N GLY A 374 -2.81 -14.90 28.61
CA GLY A 374 -4.23 -15.10 28.35
C GLY A 374 -4.60 -16.55 28.02
N SER A 375 -5.26 -16.72 26.88
CA SER A 375 -5.85 -17.98 26.43
C SER A 375 -5.38 -18.34 25.03
N ILE A 376 -4.92 -19.59 24.85
CA ILE A 376 -4.56 -20.13 23.54
C ILE A 376 -5.75 -20.04 22.55
N ASP A 377 -6.99 -20.14 23.02
CA ASP A 377 -8.18 -20.03 22.18
C ASP A 377 -8.31 -18.65 21.58
N LYS A 378 -8.12 -17.60 22.41
CA LYS A 378 -8.12 -16.22 21.96
C LYS A 378 -6.92 -15.91 21.06
N ALA A 379 -5.73 -16.43 21.39
CA ALA A 379 -4.57 -16.28 20.53
C ALA A 379 -4.83 -16.87 19.13
N ILE A 380 -5.45 -18.06 19.04
CA ILE A 380 -5.86 -18.68 17.77
C ILE A 380 -6.93 -17.82 17.07
N GLU A 381 -7.90 -17.26 17.79
CA GLU A 381 -8.96 -16.40 17.23
C GLU A 381 -8.38 -15.17 16.55
N HIS A 382 -7.52 -14.43 17.25
CA HIS A 382 -6.88 -13.23 16.71
C HIS A 382 -5.89 -13.56 15.60
N LEU A 383 -5.09 -14.61 15.78
CA LEU A 383 -4.10 -15.04 14.79
C LEU A 383 -4.76 -15.55 13.51
N GLY A 384 -5.99 -16.11 13.61
CA GLY A 384 -6.77 -16.54 12.46
C GLY A 384 -7.02 -15.40 11.46
N ILE A 385 -7.31 -14.19 11.96
CA ILE A 385 -7.49 -12.99 11.12
C ILE A 385 -6.17 -12.63 10.41
N LEU A 386 -5.06 -12.59 11.13
CA LEU A 386 -3.75 -12.28 10.55
C LEU A 386 -3.30 -13.33 9.53
N ALA A 387 -3.51 -14.62 9.84
CA ALA A 387 -3.08 -15.75 9.02
C ALA A 387 -3.90 -15.92 7.74
N SER A 388 -5.15 -15.45 7.75
CA SER A 388 -6.03 -15.50 6.58
C SER A 388 -5.90 -14.28 5.68
N SER A 389 -5.46 -13.12 6.21
CA SER A 389 -5.25 -11.92 5.41
C SER A 389 -3.94 -12.00 4.61
N PRO A 390 -3.89 -11.43 3.39
CA PRO A 390 -2.66 -11.36 2.60
C PRO A 390 -1.54 -10.63 3.33
N LEU A 391 -0.31 -11.12 3.20
CA LEU A 391 0.88 -10.42 3.67
C LEU A 391 1.26 -9.32 2.68
N SER A 392 1.61 -8.14 3.18
CA SER A 392 2.19 -7.09 2.35
C SER A 392 3.54 -7.53 1.76
N GLY A 393 3.96 -6.94 0.65
CA GLY A 393 5.25 -7.24 0.04
C GLY A 393 6.42 -7.06 1.01
N ARG A 394 6.32 -6.06 1.89
CA ARG A 394 7.31 -5.80 2.94
C ARG A 394 7.34 -6.90 4.01
N GLU A 395 6.18 -7.34 4.49
CA GLU A 395 6.10 -8.43 5.48
C GLU A 395 6.70 -9.71 4.91
N ARG A 396 6.38 -10.08 3.67
CA ARG A 396 7.00 -11.22 2.99
C ARG A 396 8.52 -11.12 2.94
N GLN A 397 9.07 -9.94 2.62
CA GLN A 397 10.51 -9.71 2.63
C GLN A 397 11.10 -9.82 4.04
N MET A 398 10.43 -9.29 5.05
CA MET A 398 10.89 -9.37 6.45
C MET A 398 10.87 -10.81 6.97
N ILE A 399 9.81 -11.57 6.67
CA ILE A 399 9.73 -13.01 7.01
C ILE A 399 10.85 -13.79 6.30
N ALA A 400 11.06 -13.54 5.01
CA ALA A 400 12.12 -14.19 4.25
C ALA A 400 13.53 -13.85 4.79
N ALA A 401 13.78 -12.59 5.12
CA ALA A 401 15.04 -12.14 5.72
C ALA A 401 15.25 -12.75 7.11
N SER A 402 14.19 -12.85 7.93
CA SER A 402 14.22 -13.49 9.26
C SER A 402 14.59 -14.97 9.17
N LYS A 403 14.11 -15.70 8.17
CA LYS A 403 14.45 -17.10 7.92
C LYS A 403 15.91 -17.30 7.47
N GLN A 404 16.51 -16.31 6.79
CA GLN A 404 17.88 -16.39 6.26
C GLN A 404 18.96 -15.98 7.26
N SER A 405 18.64 -15.14 8.25
CA SER A 405 19.63 -14.64 9.23
C SER A 405 19.09 -14.74 10.66
N PRO A 406 19.63 -15.67 11.47
CA PRO A 406 19.22 -15.85 12.88
C PRO A 406 19.48 -14.63 13.77
N GLN A 407 20.27 -13.67 13.29
CA GLN A 407 20.66 -12.46 14.04
C GLN A 407 19.75 -11.26 13.77
N THR A 408 18.83 -11.37 12.82
CA THR A 408 17.82 -10.34 12.54
C THR A 408 16.62 -10.48 13.48
N VAL A 409 15.90 -9.38 13.68
CA VAL A 409 14.62 -9.41 14.41
C VAL A 409 13.73 -10.48 13.79
N LYS A 410 13.31 -11.46 14.58
CA LYS A 410 12.42 -12.52 14.12
C LYS A 410 11.08 -11.91 13.73
N PHE A 411 10.71 -12.18 12.51
CA PHE A 411 9.37 -11.87 11.98
C PHE A 411 8.71 -13.22 11.71
N ASP A 412 7.76 -13.56 12.57
CA ASP A 412 7.06 -14.84 12.47
C ASP A 412 5.96 -14.74 11.40
N ASP A 413 5.84 -15.79 10.59
CA ASP A 413 4.74 -15.94 9.66
C ASP A 413 3.46 -16.26 10.45
N PRO A 414 2.40 -15.43 10.37
CA PRO A 414 1.17 -15.66 11.12
C PRO A 414 0.54 -17.02 10.82
N ARG A 415 0.65 -17.51 9.59
CA ARG A 415 0.08 -18.81 9.18
C ARG A 415 0.86 -19.98 9.74
N GLU A 416 2.19 -19.88 9.75
CA GLU A 416 3.05 -20.88 10.41
C GLU A 416 2.77 -20.92 11.92
N THR A 417 2.72 -19.76 12.57
CA THR A 417 2.42 -19.63 14.00
C THR A 417 1.03 -20.18 14.35
N LEU A 418 0.02 -19.88 13.53
CA LEU A 418 -1.32 -20.44 13.71
C LEU A 418 -1.31 -21.96 13.57
N THR A 419 -0.60 -22.48 12.57
CA THR A 419 -0.49 -23.93 12.34
C THR A 419 0.13 -24.64 13.53
N GLU A 420 1.13 -24.05 14.16
CA GLU A 420 1.76 -24.59 15.37
C GLU A 420 0.80 -24.59 16.57
N LEU A 421 0.16 -23.47 16.86
CA LEU A 421 -0.84 -23.36 17.96
C LEU A 421 -2.06 -24.25 17.72
N TRP A 422 -2.50 -24.37 16.47
CA TRP A 422 -3.60 -25.28 16.12
C TRP A 422 -3.24 -26.74 16.39
N LYS A 423 -2.04 -27.17 15.99
CA LYS A 423 -1.55 -28.53 16.27
C LYS A 423 -1.37 -28.76 17.77
N GLU A 424 -0.86 -27.78 18.51
CA GLU A 424 -0.73 -27.87 19.96
C GLU A 424 -2.09 -28.12 20.62
N LYS A 425 -3.12 -27.40 20.18
CA LYS A 425 -4.48 -27.50 20.74
C LYS A 425 -5.23 -28.76 20.29
N HIS A 426 -5.16 -29.10 18.99
CA HIS A 426 -6.03 -30.12 18.36
C HIS A 426 -5.30 -31.43 18.05
N GLY A 427 -3.97 -31.51 18.21
CA GLY A 427 -3.15 -32.68 17.92
C GLY A 427 -2.87 -32.92 16.42
N SER A 428 -3.52 -32.20 15.51
CA SER A 428 -3.36 -32.31 14.05
C SER A 428 -3.70 -31.00 13.35
N THR A 429 -3.56 -30.93 12.02
CA THR A 429 -4.01 -29.81 11.19
C THR A 429 -5.43 -29.98 10.68
N GLU A 430 -6.13 -31.05 11.06
CA GLU A 430 -7.50 -31.27 10.62
C GLU A 430 -8.42 -30.11 11.02
N GLY A 431 -9.21 -29.62 10.07
CA GLY A 431 -10.11 -28.47 10.25
C GLY A 431 -9.47 -27.09 10.15
N LEU A 432 -8.10 -26.98 10.04
CA LEU A 432 -7.42 -25.70 9.93
C LEU A 432 -7.82 -24.92 8.67
N ASP A 433 -7.91 -25.59 7.52
CA ASP A 433 -8.28 -24.91 6.26
C ASP A 433 -9.69 -24.34 6.33
N LYS A 434 -10.65 -25.08 6.89
CA LYS A 434 -11.99 -24.57 7.14
C LYS A 434 -11.97 -23.37 8.08
N TYR A 435 -11.17 -23.44 9.14
CA TYR A 435 -11.02 -22.35 10.09
C TYR A 435 -10.42 -21.10 9.44
N LEU A 436 -9.42 -21.27 8.56
CA LEU A 436 -8.82 -20.17 7.80
C LEU A 436 -9.83 -19.52 6.85
N ALA A 437 -10.65 -20.31 6.14
CA ALA A 437 -11.71 -19.79 5.27
C ALA A 437 -12.75 -18.97 6.08
N GLU A 438 -13.19 -19.48 7.24
CA GLU A 438 -14.08 -18.75 8.13
C GLU A 438 -13.43 -17.48 8.72
N SER A 439 -12.13 -17.52 8.98
CA SER A 439 -11.36 -16.37 9.46
C SER A 439 -11.16 -15.31 8.38
N PHE A 440 -10.96 -15.73 7.13
CA PHE A 440 -10.92 -14.82 5.98
C PHE A 440 -12.23 -14.07 5.80
N LYS A 441 -13.35 -14.77 5.92
CA LYS A 441 -14.66 -14.12 5.91
C LYS A 441 -14.80 -13.08 7.03
N ARG A 442 -14.41 -13.43 8.27
CA ARG A 442 -14.41 -12.46 9.38
C ARG A 442 -13.50 -11.26 9.11
N PHE A 443 -12.36 -11.49 8.45
CA PHE A 443 -11.48 -10.40 8.02
C PHE A 443 -12.19 -9.45 7.04
N LEU A 444 -12.84 -9.97 6.00
CA LEU A 444 -13.63 -9.15 5.06
C LEU A 444 -14.79 -8.44 5.76
N ASP A 445 -15.55 -9.15 6.60
CA ASP A 445 -16.69 -8.59 7.35
C ASP A 445 -16.28 -7.42 8.26
N SER A 446 -15.02 -7.36 8.70
CA SER A 446 -14.50 -6.28 9.55
C SER A 446 -14.41 -4.92 8.87
N PHE A 447 -14.41 -4.89 7.53
CA PHE A 447 -14.39 -3.66 6.74
C PHE A 447 -15.77 -3.16 6.34
N VAL A 448 -16.83 -3.95 6.59
CA VAL A 448 -18.20 -3.58 6.16
C VAL A 448 -18.65 -2.31 6.87
N SER A 449 -18.84 -1.25 6.10
CA SER A 449 -19.16 0.08 6.60
C SER A 449 -20.58 0.19 7.17
N LYS A 450 -20.81 1.23 7.95
CA LYS A 450 -22.16 1.51 8.48
C LYS A 450 -23.12 1.91 7.37
N GLU A 451 -22.65 2.67 6.42
CA GLU A 451 -23.40 3.14 5.24
C GLU A 451 -23.95 1.96 4.44
N ALA A 452 -23.10 0.95 4.18
CA ALA A 452 -23.54 -0.27 3.49
C ALA A 452 -24.62 -1.04 4.28
N LYS A 453 -24.49 -1.12 5.62
CA LYS A 453 -25.47 -1.78 6.50
C LYS A 453 -26.82 -1.06 6.56
N GLU A 454 -26.84 0.24 6.29
CA GLU A 454 -28.06 1.06 6.36
C GLU A 454 -28.80 1.14 4.99
N VAL A 455 -28.27 0.53 3.93
CA VAL A 455 -28.91 0.53 2.59
C VAL A 455 -30.22 -0.25 2.63
N ASP A 456 -31.30 0.37 2.11
CA ASP A 456 -32.60 -0.29 1.96
C ASP A 456 -32.61 -1.19 0.72
N LEU A 457 -32.21 -2.44 0.88
CA LEU A 457 -32.11 -3.45 -0.18
C LEU A 457 -33.48 -3.87 -0.77
N LYS A 458 -34.59 -3.36 -0.24
CA LYS A 458 -35.93 -3.62 -0.80
C LYS A 458 -36.26 -2.71 -1.97
N LYS A 459 -35.53 -1.60 -2.10
CA LYS A 459 -35.62 -0.69 -3.24
C LYS A 459 -34.83 -1.21 -4.43
N GLY A 460 -35.35 -0.93 -5.61
CA GLY A 460 -34.75 -1.33 -6.88
C GLY A 460 -34.80 -2.84 -7.13
N ASN A 461 -34.93 -3.23 -8.35
CA ASN A 461 -34.90 -4.61 -8.81
C ASN A 461 -33.76 -4.92 -9.78
N ARG A 462 -32.89 -3.94 -10.04
CA ARG A 462 -31.66 -4.14 -10.81
C ARG A 462 -30.60 -4.79 -9.95
N THR A 463 -29.94 -5.80 -10.48
CA THR A 463 -28.71 -6.35 -9.92
C THR A 463 -27.53 -5.65 -10.59
N SER A 464 -26.58 -5.16 -9.81
CA SER A 464 -25.37 -4.47 -10.32
C SER A 464 -24.27 -5.49 -10.61
N LEU A 465 -23.49 -5.23 -11.67
CA LEU A 465 -22.32 -6.02 -12.05
C LEU A 465 -21.04 -5.24 -11.77
N ILE A 466 -20.13 -5.85 -11.05
CA ILE A 466 -18.72 -5.40 -10.94
C ILE A 466 -17.86 -6.33 -11.78
N GLU A 467 -17.12 -5.79 -12.73
CA GLU A 467 -16.08 -6.49 -13.49
C GLU A 467 -14.71 -5.99 -13.02
N LEU A 468 -13.99 -6.81 -12.25
CA LEU A 468 -12.65 -6.53 -11.77
C LEU A 468 -11.62 -7.18 -12.69
N PHE A 469 -10.75 -6.40 -13.27
CA PHE A 469 -9.57 -6.85 -14.01
C PHE A 469 -8.35 -6.82 -13.10
N THR A 470 -7.82 -8.00 -12.77
CA THR A 470 -6.81 -8.21 -11.73
C THR A 470 -5.65 -9.07 -12.23
N GLY A 471 -4.70 -9.40 -11.36
CA GLY A 471 -3.59 -10.31 -11.67
C GLY A 471 -2.99 -10.93 -10.41
N ALA A 472 -2.71 -12.23 -10.45
CA ALA A 472 -2.16 -12.99 -9.33
C ALA A 472 -0.80 -12.47 -8.82
N SER A 473 -0.02 -11.82 -9.68
CA SER A 473 1.27 -11.21 -9.33
C SER A 473 1.21 -9.69 -9.17
N CYS A 474 0.01 -9.09 -9.19
CA CYS A 474 -0.19 -7.65 -9.20
C CYS A 474 -0.26 -7.09 -7.76
N PRO A 475 0.76 -6.34 -7.26
CA PRO A 475 0.72 -5.84 -5.89
C PRO A 475 -0.40 -4.82 -5.64
N PRO A 476 -0.68 -3.84 -6.53
CA PRO A 476 -1.77 -2.89 -6.30
C PRO A 476 -3.16 -3.49 -6.50
N CYS A 477 -3.29 -4.73 -6.99
CA CYS A 477 -4.56 -5.40 -7.13
C CYS A 477 -5.12 -5.94 -5.81
N VAL A 478 -4.26 -6.13 -4.79
CA VAL A 478 -4.67 -6.71 -3.50
C VAL A 478 -5.82 -5.93 -2.87
N ALA A 479 -5.73 -4.60 -2.84
CA ALA A 479 -6.81 -3.77 -2.30
C ALA A 479 -8.12 -3.90 -3.10
N ALA A 480 -8.05 -3.97 -4.43
CA ALA A 480 -9.22 -4.09 -5.29
C ALA A 480 -9.92 -5.46 -5.14
N ASP A 481 -9.12 -6.55 -5.11
CA ASP A 481 -9.64 -7.91 -4.91
C ASP A 481 -10.32 -8.05 -3.53
N LEU A 482 -9.67 -7.57 -2.46
CA LEU A 482 -10.23 -7.62 -1.12
C LEU A 482 -11.44 -6.70 -0.98
N ALA A 483 -11.41 -5.48 -1.52
CA ALA A 483 -12.52 -4.54 -1.47
C ALA A 483 -13.77 -5.08 -2.19
N THR A 484 -13.59 -5.75 -3.33
CA THR A 484 -14.72 -6.44 -3.99
C THR A 484 -15.24 -7.62 -3.17
N GLY A 485 -14.38 -8.36 -2.45
CA GLY A 485 -14.80 -9.37 -1.47
C GLY A 485 -15.59 -8.77 -0.30
N VAL A 486 -15.22 -7.58 0.18
CA VAL A 486 -16.02 -6.85 1.19
C VAL A 486 -17.37 -6.40 0.63
N VAL A 487 -17.44 -6.01 -0.65
CA VAL A 487 -18.72 -5.71 -1.32
C VAL A 487 -19.61 -6.96 -1.35
N GLU A 488 -19.06 -8.14 -1.66
CA GLU A 488 -19.80 -9.42 -1.64
C GLU A 488 -20.27 -9.81 -0.23
N SER A 489 -19.48 -9.48 0.81
CA SER A 489 -19.90 -9.61 2.21
C SER A 489 -20.99 -8.60 2.61
N SER A 490 -21.00 -7.41 2.00
CA SER A 490 -21.95 -6.34 2.34
C SER A 490 -23.31 -6.51 1.70
N PHE A 491 -23.38 -7.09 0.50
CA PHE A 491 -24.57 -7.15 -0.33
C PHE A 491 -24.83 -8.57 -0.89
N PRO A 492 -26.08 -9.04 -0.89
CA PRO A 492 -26.38 -10.36 -1.43
C PRO A 492 -26.20 -10.40 -2.96
N ALA A 493 -25.93 -11.59 -3.51
CA ALA A 493 -25.77 -11.81 -4.95
C ALA A 493 -27.00 -11.42 -5.80
N SER A 494 -28.17 -11.26 -5.18
CA SER A 494 -29.38 -10.69 -5.83
C SER A 494 -29.29 -9.18 -6.04
N LYS A 495 -28.28 -8.51 -5.49
CA LYS A 495 -28.04 -7.07 -5.62
C LYS A 495 -26.73 -6.73 -6.31
N VAL A 496 -25.70 -7.52 -6.06
CA VAL A 496 -24.37 -7.30 -6.66
C VAL A 496 -23.75 -8.64 -7.04
N ILE A 497 -23.20 -8.72 -8.23
CA ILE A 497 -22.39 -9.82 -8.72
C ILE A 497 -21.03 -9.27 -9.11
N VAL A 498 -19.96 -9.92 -8.64
CA VAL A 498 -18.58 -9.59 -8.99
C VAL A 498 -18.04 -10.67 -9.92
N LEU A 499 -17.36 -10.27 -10.99
CA LEU A 499 -16.60 -11.13 -11.88
C LEU A 499 -15.14 -10.69 -11.91
N ARG A 500 -14.21 -11.64 -11.73
CA ARG A 500 -12.77 -11.39 -11.72
C ARG A 500 -12.13 -11.93 -12.99
N TYR A 501 -11.57 -11.00 -13.78
CA TYR A 501 -10.88 -11.27 -15.05
C TYR A 501 -9.36 -11.17 -14.83
N HIS A 502 -8.69 -12.31 -14.64
CA HIS A 502 -7.24 -12.33 -14.46
C HIS A 502 -6.49 -11.95 -15.74
N GLN A 503 -5.35 -11.27 -15.59
CA GLN A 503 -4.53 -10.76 -16.68
C GLN A 503 -3.06 -11.10 -16.46
N HIS A 504 -2.29 -11.32 -17.54
CA HIS A 504 -0.83 -11.44 -17.49
C HIS A 504 -0.14 -10.10 -17.22
N ILE A 505 -0.54 -9.39 -16.15
CA ILE A 505 -0.03 -8.07 -15.75
C ILE A 505 0.17 -8.04 -14.25
N PRO A 506 1.36 -7.70 -13.71
CA PRO A 506 2.60 -7.36 -14.42
C PRO A 506 3.43 -8.59 -14.86
N ALA A 507 2.98 -9.77 -14.55
CA ALA A 507 3.69 -11.02 -14.81
C ALA A 507 2.71 -12.12 -15.26
N PRO A 508 3.22 -13.25 -15.82
CA PRO A 508 2.40 -14.39 -16.18
C PRO A 508 1.49 -14.85 -15.05
N ASP A 509 0.22 -15.10 -15.36
CA ASP A 509 -0.83 -15.44 -14.39
C ASP A 509 -1.54 -16.74 -14.83
N PRO A 510 -1.51 -17.83 -14.02
CA PRO A 510 -2.13 -19.09 -14.37
C PRO A 510 -3.67 -19.07 -14.30
N LEU A 511 -4.27 -18.02 -13.79
CA LEU A 511 -5.72 -17.85 -13.72
C LEU A 511 -6.30 -17.13 -14.95
N THR A 512 -5.43 -16.60 -15.82
CA THR A 512 -5.81 -15.91 -17.06
C THR A 512 -6.29 -16.89 -18.14
N ASN A 513 -7.09 -16.40 -19.03
CA ASN A 513 -7.53 -17.08 -20.26
C ASN A 513 -7.75 -16.04 -21.37
N SER A 514 -7.89 -16.53 -22.63
CA SER A 514 -8.06 -15.68 -23.81
C SER A 514 -9.28 -14.75 -23.73
N ASP A 515 -10.35 -15.22 -23.08
CA ASP A 515 -11.61 -14.46 -22.98
C ASP A 515 -11.45 -13.29 -22.01
N SER A 516 -10.73 -13.52 -20.90
CA SER A 516 -10.38 -12.48 -19.92
C SER A 516 -9.52 -11.38 -20.56
N GLU A 517 -8.50 -11.75 -21.35
CA GLU A 517 -7.67 -10.77 -22.07
C GLU A 517 -8.50 -9.97 -23.09
N ALA A 518 -9.34 -10.66 -23.87
CA ALA A 518 -10.17 -10.00 -24.87
C ALA A 518 -11.18 -9.03 -24.22
N ARG A 519 -11.78 -9.38 -23.07
CA ARG A 519 -12.68 -8.50 -22.32
C ARG A 519 -11.97 -7.27 -21.77
N PHE A 520 -10.73 -7.41 -21.31
CA PHE A 520 -9.88 -6.30 -20.87
C PHE A 520 -9.67 -5.28 -22.00
N PHE A 521 -9.34 -5.75 -23.20
CA PHE A 521 -9.17 -4.91 -24.37
C PHE A 521 -10.48 -4.30 -24.90
N TYR A 522 -11.62 -4.99 -24.71
CA TYR A 522 -12.94 -4.45 -25.05
C TYR A 522 -13.24 -3.16 -24.32
N TYR A 523 -12.80 -3.02 -23.07
CA TYR A 523 -12.94 -1.78 -22.29
C TYR A 523 -11.79 -0.79 -22.49
N ASN A 524 -10.80 -1.08 -23.34
CA ASN A 524 -9.59 -0.29 -23.53
C ASN A 524 -8.77 -0.05 -22.24
N HIS A 525 -8.80 -1.00 -21.31
CA HIS A 525 -7.97 -0.94 -20.13
C HIS A 525 -6.47 -1.05 -20.49
N ARG A 526 -5.61 -0.43 -19.68
CA ARG A 526 -4.15 -0.37 -19.92
C ARG A 526 -3.33 -1.01 -18.80
N GLY A 527 -3.96 -1.36 -17.70
CA GLY A 527 -3.28 -1.91 -16.52
C GLY A 527 -4.27 -2.48 -15.51
N THR A 528 -3.73 -3.16 -14.53
CA THR A 528 -4.45 -3.74 -13.40
C THR A 528 -4.06 -3.04 -12.10
N PRO A 529 -4.98 -2.88 -11.12
CA PRO A 529 -6.39 -3.22 -11.25
C PRO A 529 -7.15 -2.22 -12.12
N SER A 530 -8.20 -2.69 -12.79
CA SER A 530 -9.22 -1.86 -13.42
C SER A 530 -10.60 -2.40 -13.05
N ILE A 531 -11.54 -1.52 -12.76
CA ILE A 531 -12.87 -1.92 -12.30
C ILE A 531 -13.94 -1.22 -13.13
N ASN A 532 -14.95 -1.98 -13.56
CA ASN A 532 -16.16 -1.44 -14.14
C ASN A 532 -17.36 -1.80 -13.25
N LEU A 533 -18.18 -0.81 -12.94
CA LEU A 533 -19.50 -0.96 -12.32
C LEU A 533 -20.55 -0.75 -13.40
N ASN A 534 -21.37 -1.77 -13.66
CA ASN A 534 -22.40 -1.74 -14.69
C ASN A 534 -21.87 -1.29 -16.06
N GLY A 535 -20.63 -1.68 -16.42
CA GLY A 535 -19.99 -1.36 -17.68
C GLY A 535 -19.23 -0.02 -17.70
N GLN A 536 -19.36 0.81 -16.66
CA GLN A 536 -18.68 2.09 -16.53
C GLN A 536 -17.48 2.02 -15.59
N GLN A 537 -16.36 2.60 -15.98
CA GLN A 537 -15.13 2.54 -15.20
C GLN A 537 -15.25 3.30 -13.87
N VAL A 538 -14.82 2.64 -12.78
CA VAL A 538 -14.72 3.21 -11.43
C VAL A 538 -13.25 3.31 -11.06
N PHE A 539 -12.87 4.40 -10.38
CA PHE A 539 -11.51 4.68 -9.93
C PHE A 539 -11.43 4.68 -8.40
N GLY A 540 -10.22 4.60 -7.88
CA GLY A 540 -9.95 4.74 -6.45
C GLY A 540 -9.77 3.43 -5.69
N ALA A 541 -9.91 2.27 -6.35
CA ALA A 541 -9.69 0.99 -5.72
C ALA A 541 -8.37 0.36 -6.24
N ALA A 542 -7.27 0.64 -5.56
CA ALA A 542 -5.96 0.06 -5.84
C ALA A 542 -5.05 0.20 -4.61
N GLY A 543 -4.12 -0.73 -4.41
CA GLY A 543 -3.13 -0.69 -3.33
C GLY A 543 -2.88 -2.04 -2.68
N GLY A 544 -2.22 -2.04 -1.54
CA GLY A 544 -2.00 -3.23 -0.71
C GLY A 544 -3.16 -3.47 0.27
N VAL A 545 -2.88 -4.26 1.30
CA VAL A 545 -3.88 -4.58 2.35
C VAL A 545 -4.29 -3.31 3.12
N GLU A 546 -3.38 -2.36 3.24
CA GLU A 546 -3.58 -1.11 3.96
C GLU A 546 -4.61 -0.18 3.28
N GLU A 547 -4.85 -0.35 1.98
CA GLU A 547 -5.78 0.45 1.19
C GLU A 547 -7.14 -0.23 0.94
N VAL A 548 -7.42 -1.37 1.60
CA VAL A 548 -8.70 -2.10 1.45
C VAL A 548 -9.89 -1.24 1.85
N GLU A 549 -9.82 -0.57 3.01
CA GLU A 549 -10.91 0.26 3.52
C GLU A 549 -11.24 1.40 2.55
N SER A 550 -10.24 2.18 2.14
CA SER A 550 -10.44 3.29 1.20
C SER A 550 -10.90 2.83 -0.19
N SER A 551 -10.43 1.65 -0.64
CA SER A 551 -10.87 1.04 -1.90
C SER A 551 -12.33 0.59 -1.82
N TYR A 552 -12.71 -0.02 -0.71
CA TYR A 552 -14.09 -0.43 -0.44
C TYR A 552 -15.04 0.79 -0.37
N ASP A 553 -14.66 1.84 0.36
CA ASP A 553 -15.45 3.06 0.45
C ASP A 553 -15.70 3.69 -0.93
N SER A 554 -14.68 3.71 -1.78
CA SER A 554 -14.80 4.19 -3.16
C SER A 554 -15.79 3.37 -3.98
N LEU A 555 -15.78 2.04 -3.82
CA LEU A 555 -16.73 1.14 -4.50
C LEU A 555 -18.15 1.30 -3.96
N VAL A 556 -18.32 1.41 -2.65
CA VAL A 556 -19.64 1.59 -2.01
C VAL A 556 -20.24 2.94 -2.37
N GLU A 557 -19.46 4.02 -2.41
CA GLU A 557 -19.94 5.34 -2.86
C GLU A 557 -20.49 5.28 -4.30
N ALA A 558 -19.81 4.56 -5.19
CA ALA A 558 -20.27 4.37 -6.56
C ALA A 558 -21.48 3.43 -6.66
N LEU A 559 -21.55 2.40 -5.80
CA LEU A 559 -22.54 1.33 -5.86
C LEU A 559 -23.89 1.70 -5.24
N ILE A 560 -23.92 2.42 -4.12
CA ILE A 560 -25.16 2.72 -3.38
C ILE A 560 -26.25 3.35 -4.26
N PRO A 561 -25.97 4.32 -5.15
CA PRO A 561 -26.99 4.85 -6.06
C PRO A 561 -27.61 3.79 -6.98
N GLU A 562 -26.78 2.83 -7.43
CA GLU A 562 -27.17 1.77 -8.36
C GLU A 562 -28.08 0.71 -7.73
N LEU A 563 -27.93 0.45 -6.42
CA LEU A 563 -28.73 -0.54 -5.67
C LEU A 563 -30.21 -0.19 -5.58
N SER A 564 -30.57 1.08 -5.77
CA SER A 564 -31.94 1.59 -5.79
C SER A 564 -32.55 1.67 -7.19
N ALA A 565 -31.79 1.32 -8.23
CA ALA A 565 -32.23 1.42 -9.62
C ALA A 565 -33.24 0.31 -9.95
N ASP A 566 -34.21 0.64 -10.80
CA ASP A 566 -35.18 -0.29 -11.37
C ASP A 566 -34.84 -0.64 -12.81
N THR A 567 -35.16 -1.87 -13.21
CA THR A 567 -35.07 -2.32 -14.59
C THR A 567 -36.29 -3.14 -14.99
N GLU A 568 -36.71 -3.09 -16.24
CA GLU A 568 -37.70 -3.98 -16.81
C GLU A 568 -37.07 -5.25 -17.38
N VAL A 569 -35.76 -5.29 -17.57
CA VAL A 569 -35.01 -6.42 -18.11
C VAL A 569 -35.06 -7.58 -17.13
N LYS A 570 -35.50 -8.72 -17.60
CA LYS A 570 -35.54 -9.99 -16.85
C LYS A 570 -34.68 -11.02 -17.56
N ILE A 571 -33.89 -11.75 -16.77
CA ILE A 571 -33.02 -12.82 -17.25
C ILE A 571 -33.40 -14.08 -16.52
N GLU A 572 -33.80 -15.11 -17.28
CA GLU A 572 -34.10 -16.45 -16.77
C GLU A 572 -32.94 -17.37 -17.16
N LEU A 573 -32.37 -18.06 -16.17
CA LEU A 573 -31.18 -18.91 -16.35
C LEU A 573 -31.43 -20.32 -15.90
N SER A 574 -30.83 -21.27 -16.61
CA SER A 574 -30.63 -22.64 -16.12
C SER A 574 -29.22 -23.12 -16.45
N ALA A 575 -28.60 -23.83 -15.51
CA ALA A 575 -27.26 -24.41 -15.67
C ALA A 575 -27.21 -25.77 -14.95
N ALA A 576 -26.90 -26.84 -15.68
CA ALA A 576 -26.80 -28.17 -15.14
C ALA A 576 -25.63 -28.94 -15.74
N ALA A 577 -24.94 -29.70 -14.88
CA ALA A 577 -23.93 -30.68 -15.28
C ALA A 577 -24.55 -32.06 -15.32
N LYS A 578 -24.45 -32.71 -16.47
CA LYS A 578 -24.96 -34.05 -16.68
C LYS A 578 -24.06 -34.81 -17.66
N ASP A 579 -23.71 -36.05 -17.31
CA ASP A 579 -22.95 -36.97 -18.15
C ASP A 579 -21.68 -36.35 -18.79
N GLY A 580 -20.91 -35.54 -17.99
CA GLY A 580 -19.70 -34.87 -18.45
C GLY A 580 -19.93 -33.66 -19.35
N LYS A 581 -21.15 -33.12 -19.37
CA LYS A 581 -21.53 -31.96 -20.16
C LYS A 581 -22.19 -30.90 -19.28
N LEU A 582 -22.02 -29.63 -19.66
CA LEU A 582 -22.77 -28.51 -19.14
C LEU A 582 -23.90 -28.17 -20.12
N GLU A 583 -25.13 -28.15 -19.62
CA GLU A 583 -26.30 -27.65 -20.33
C GLU A 583 -26.67 -26.28 -19.79
N LEU A 584 -26.61 -25.26 -20.62
CA LEU A 584 -26.74 -23.85 -20.24
C LEU A 584 -27.83 -23.20 -21.08
N GLU A 585 -28.75 -22.49 -20.42
CA GLU A 585 -29.83 -21.79 -21.08
C GLU A 585 -30.02 -20.42 -20.44
N ALA A 586 -30.19 -19.37 -21.26
CA ALA A 586 -30.51 -18.02 -20.87
C ALA A 586 -31.61 -17.43 -21.79
N ASN A 587 -32.60 -16.83 -21.19
CA ASN A 587 -33.69 -16.14 -21.90
C ASN A 587 -33.87 -14.74 -21.31
N VAL A 588 -33.91 -13.73 -22.18
CA VAL A 588 -34.06 -12.32 -21.80
C VAL A 588 -35.39 -11.76 -22.29
N SER A 589 -36.02 -10.96 -21.45
CA SER A 589 -37.24 -10.22 -21.78
C SER A 589 -37.23 -8.79 -21.19
N GLY A 590 -38.17 -7.95 -21.58
CA GLY A 590 -38.30 -6.62 -21.04
C GLY A 590 -37.31 -5.60 -21.60
N THR A 591 -36.81 -5.83 -22.82
CA THR A 591 -35.80 -4.96 -23.46
C THR A 591 -36.42 -3.88 -24.38
N ASP A 592 -37.72 -3.87 -24.55
CA ASP A 592 -38.41 -3.05 -25.55
C ASP A 592 -38.20 -1.52 -25.45
N LYS A 593 -37.91 -1.05 -24.26
CA LYS A 593 -37.65 0.36 -23.99
C LYS A 593 -36.23 0.81 -24.26
N ILE A 594 -35.27 -0.12 -24.38
CA ILE A 594 -33.88 0.18 -24.65
C ILE A 594 -33.71 0.38 -26.16
N LYS A 595 -33.18 1.54 -26.57
CA LYS A 595 -33.13 1.96 -27.97
C LYS A 595 -31.81 1.69 -28.69
N GLU A 596 -30.82 1.24 -27.97
CA GLU A 596 -29.55 0.85 -28.57
C GLU A 596 -29.49 -0.66 -28.85
N PRO A 597 -28.63 -1.12 -29.75
CA PRO A 597 -28.36 -2.55 -29.93
C PRO A 597 -27.87 -3.17 -28.64
N LEU A 598 -28.36 -4.38 -28.31
CA LEU A 598 -28.06 -5.09 -27.09
C LEU A 598 -27.28 -6.35 -27.39
N GLN A 599 -26.37 -6.67 -26.48
CA GLN A 599 -25.58 -7.87 -26.44
C GLN A 599 -25.96 -8.70 -25.19
N LEU A 600 -26.11 -10.00 -25.36
CA LEU A 600 -26.18 -10.95 -24.27
C LEU A 600 -24.78 -11.46 -24.01
N VAL A 601 -24.22 -11.11 -22.85
CA VAL A 601 -22.92 -11.60 -22.43
C VAL A 601 -23.11 -12.75 -21.44
N ALA A 602 -22.51 -13.90 -21.74
CA ALA A 602 -22.65 -15.09 -20.94
C ALA A 602 -21.28 -15.61 -20.51
N VAL A 603 -21.12 -15.87 -19.22
CA VAL A 603 -19.84 -16.16 -18.57
C VAL A 603 -19.95 -17.42 -17.74
N LEU A 604 -18.93 -18.27 -17.77
CA LEU A 604 -18.69 -19.30 -16.77
C LEU A 604 -17.61 -18.79 -15.83
N ALA A 605 -17.95 -18.65 -14.55
CA ALA A 605 -17.02 -18.25 -13.49
C ALA A 605 -16.80 -19.40 -12.51
N GLU A 606 -15.59 -19.58 -12.04
CA GLU A 606 -15.22 -20.53 -10.98
C GLU A 606 -15.15 -19.80 -9.64
N ASP A 607 -15.81 -20.35 -8.66
CA ASP A 607 -15.87 -19.80 -7.31
C ASP A 607 -15.06 -20.64 -6.32
N GLU A 608 -14.62 -20.01 -5.22
CA GLU A 608 -13.88 -20.63 -4.12
C GLU A 608 -12.62 -21.41 -4.57
N LEU A 609 -11.84 -20.86 -5.51
CA LEU A 609 -10.58 -21.48 -5.92
C LEU A 609 -9.46 -21.16 -4.94
N HIS A 610 -8.84 -22.19 -4.37
CA HIS A 610 -7.65 -22.08 -3.53
C HIS A 610 -6.39 -22.08 -4.40
N TYR A 611 -5.68 -20.96 -4.43
CA TYR A 611 -4.40 -20.79 -5.11
C TYR A 611 -3.53 -19.75 -4.38
N GLU A 612 -2.34 -20.15 -3.93
CA GLU A 612 -1.40 -19.25 -3.27
C GLU A 612 -0.75 -18.31 -4.30
N ALA A 613 -1.42 -17.18 -4.55
CA ALA A 613 -0.95 -16.21 -5.51
C ALA A 613 0.28 -15.43 -5.03
N PRO A 614 1.20 -15.04 -5.93
CA PRO A 614 2.39 -14.25 -5.56
C PRO A 614 2.08 -12.90 -4.89
N ASN A 615 0.90 -12.32 -5.12
CA ASN A 615 0.45 -11.12 -4.42
C ASN A 615 -0.06 -11.37 -2.99
N GLY A 616 -0.21 -12.64 -2.57
CA GLY A 616 -0.60 -13.06 -1.23
C GLY A 616 -2.09 -13.41 -1.08
N ILE A 617 -2.89 -13.27 -2.13
CA ILE A 617 -4.30 -13.72 -2.12
C ILE A 617 -4.31 -15.23 -2.31
N ASN A 618 -5.03 -15.95 -1.45
CA ASN A 618 -5.06 -17.42 -1.43
C ASN A 618 -6.42 -18.01 -1.77
N LEU A 619 -7.48 -17.23 -1.66
CA LEU A 619 -8.84 -17.59 -2.04
C LEU A 619 -9.29 -16.65 -3.17
N HIS A 620 -9.66 -17.24 -4.28
CA HIS A 620 -10.12 -16.53 -5.46
C HIS A 620 -11.57 -16.90 -5.75
N GLU A 621 -12.43 -15.88 -5.84
CA GLU A 621 -13.85 -16.03 -6.00
C GLU A 621 -14.29 -15.54 -7.38
N MET A 622 -15.28 -16.18 -7.99
CA MET A 622 -15.92 -15.79 -9.25
C MET A 622 -14.94 -15.45 -10.39
N ILE A 623 -13.89 -16.28 -10.55
CA ILE A 623 -12.88 -16.14 -11.62
C ILE A 623 -13.52 -16.49 -12.96
N VAL A 624 -13.44 -15.60 -13.94
CA VAL A 624 -13.92 -15.86 -15.29
C VAL A 624 -13.06 -16.93 -15.96
N ARG A 625 -13.66 -18.06 -16.29
CA ARG A 625 -13.02 -19.20 -16.96
C ARG A 625 -13.34 -19.30 -18.43
N SER A 626 -14.51 -18.79 -18.86
CA SER A 626 -14.85 -18.66 -20.28
C SER A 626 -15.99 -17.67 -20.48
N MET A 627 -15.99 -17.04 -21.64
CA MET A 627 -17.14 -16.32 -22.18
C MET A 627 -17.79 -17.13 -23.31
N LEU A 628 -19.11 -17.28 -23.26
CA LEU A 628 -19.83 -18.15 -24.17
C LEU A 628 -20.31 -17.40 -25.41
N GLY A 629 -19.49 -17.28 -26.38
CA GLY A 629 -19.66 -16.49 -27.59
C GLY A 629 -18.48 -15.58 -27.81
N GLU A 630 -18.73 -14.33 -28.21
CA GLU A 630 -17.70 -13.31 -28.35
C GLU A 630 -17.51 -12.57 -27.00
N PRO A 631 -16.34 -12.04 -26.71
CA PRO A 631 -16.09 -11.21 -25.51
C PRO A 631 -16.97 -9.95 -25.45
N THR A 632 -17.50 -9.51 -26.56
CA THR A 632 -18.48 -8.44 -26.73
C THR A 632 -19.91 -8.87 -26.44
N GLY A 633 -20.18 -10.20 -26.39
CA GLY A 633 -21.50 -10.79 -26.24
C GLY A 633 -22.10 -11.30 -27.56
N VAL A 634 -23.30 -11.84 -27.47
CA VAL A 634 -24.07 -12.36 -28.60
C VAL A 634 -25.18 -11.36 -28.91
N ALA A 635 -25.24 -10.89 -30.16
CA ALA A 635 -26.27 -9.98 -30.63
C ALA A 635 -27.67 -10.62 -30.63
N ALA A 636 -28.70 -9.81 -30.51
CA ALA A 636 -30.10 -10.26 -30.63
C ALA A 636 -30.37 -10.90 -31.99
N LYS A 637 -30.98 -12.08 -31.99
CA LYS A 637 -31.41 -12.75 -33.21
C LYS A 637 -32.95 -12.69 -33.27
N ASP A 638 -33.46 -12.21 -34.40
CA ASP A 638 -34.92 -12.06 -34.60
C ASP A 638 -35.59 -11.23 -33.48
N GLY A 639 -34.88 -10.23 -32.93
CA GLY A 639 -35.35 -9.40 -31.82
C GLY A 639 -35.32 -10.08 -30.45
N LYS A 640 -34.75 -11.28 -30.33
CA LYS A 640 -34.65 -12.05 -29.11
C LYS A 640 -33.18 -12.17 -28.64
N LEU A 641 -32.97 -11.92 -27.35
CA LEU A 641 -31.71 -12.22 -26.67
C LEU A 641 -31.88 -13.55 -25.92
N SER A 642 -31.28 -14.61 -26.43
CA SER A 642 -31.30 -15.93 -25.80
C SER A 642 -30.04 -16.71 -26.15
N LEU A 643 -29.64 -17.61 -25.26
CA LEU A 643 -28.51 -18.52 -25.44
C LEU A 643 -28.94 -19.93 -24.99
N THR A 644 -28.68 -20.94 -25.83
CA THR A 644 -28.69 -22.33 -25.43
C THR A 644 -27.37 -22.95 -25.86
N LYS A 645 -26.61 -23.50 -24.90
CA LYS A 645 -25.27 -24.04 -25.14
C LYS A 645 -25.06 -25.31 -24.39
N THR A 646 -24.48 -26.32 -25.04
CA THR A 646 -23.98 -27.53 -24.41
C THR A 646 -22.48 -27.58 -24.58
N LEU A 647 -21.73 -27.75 -23.48
CA LEU A 647 -20.26 -27.81 -23.45
C LEU A 647 -19.83 -29.17 -22.90
N ASP A 648 -18.85 -29.82 -23.51
CA ASP A 648 -18.16 -30.97 -22.93
C ASP A 648 -17.18 -30.43 -21.86
N LEU A 649 -17.21 -31.00 -20.64
CA LEU A 649 -16.39 -30.55 -19.53
C LEU A 649 -14.88 -30.75 -19.76
N ASP A 650 -14.51 -31.90 -20.38
CA ASP A 650 -13.09 -32.16 -20.66
C ASP A 650 -12.56 -31.25 -21.77
N GLU A 651 -13.38 -30.98 -22.81
CA GLU A 651 -13.03 -30.01 -23.85
C GLU A 651 -12.91 -28.59 -23.28
N PHE A 652 -13.80 -28.21 -22.35
CA PHE A 652 -13.75 -26.93 -21.67
C PHE A 652 -12.47 -26.76 -20.86
N LYS A 653 -12.14 -27.77 -20.02
CA LYS A 653 -10.89 -27.81 -19.23
C LYS A 653 -9.66 -27.80 -20.14
N GLY A 654 -9.72 -28.58 -21.23
CA GLY A 654 -8.65 -28.68 -22.24
C GLY A 654 -8.32 -27.34 -22.88
N ARG A 655 -9.32 -26.54 -23.27
CA ARG A 655 -9.10 -25.22 -23.86
C ARG A 655 -8.32 -24.25 -22.94
N ILE A 656 -8.64 -24.27 -21.64
CA ILE A 656 -7.89 -23.43 -20.67
C ILE A 656 -6.45 -23.93 -20.55
N SER A 657 -6.25 -25.24 -20.44
CA SER A 657 -4.92 -25.85 -20.38
C SER A 657 -4.09 -25.60 -21.63
N ASP A 658 -4.68 -25.73 -22.82
CA ASP A 658 -4.02 -25.47 -24.09
C ASP A 658 -3.59 -23.98 -24.22
N TYR A 659 -4.46 -23.05 -23.81
CA TYR A 659 -4.14 -21.62 -23.77
C TYR A 659 -2.92 -21.35 -22.88
N LEU A 660 -2.91 -21.87 -21.64
CA LEU A 660 -1.82 -21.68 -20.71
C LEU A 660 -0.51 -22.32 -21.21
N SER A 661 -0.58 -23.53 -21.77
CA SER A 661 0.59 -24.20 -22.36
C SER A 661 1.17 -23.42 -23.55
N ALA A 662 0.32 -22.91 -24.42
CA ALA A 662 0.75 -22.06 -25.54
C ALA A 662 1.38 -20.73 -25.05
N PHE A 663 0.85 -20.18 -23.95
CA PHE A 663 1.44 -19.00 -23.34
C PHE A 663 2.82 -19.29 -22.72
N GLU A 664 2.97 -20.43 -22.00
CA GLU A 664 4.28 -20.86 -21.47
C GLU A 664 5.32 -21.02 -22.57
N GLU A 665 4.96 -21.69 -23.67
CA GLU A 665 5.85 -21.89 -24.81
C GLU A 665 6.30 -20.55 -25.43
N LYS A 666 5.39 -19.59 -25.53
CA LYS A 666 5.65 -18.29 -26.13
C LYS A 666 6.43 -17.34 -25.21
N SER A 667 6.12 -17.33 -23.92
CA SER A 667 6.64 -16.36 -22.96
C SER A 667 7.86 -16.86 -22.18
N GLY A 668 8.12 -18.18 -22.19
CA GLY A 668 9.11 -18.82 -21.32
C GLY A 668 8.67 -18.92 -19.86
N ALA A 669 7.40 -18.63 -19.56
CA ALA A 669 6.83 -18.81 -18.24
C ALA A 669 6.75 -20.30 -17.87
N ASN A 670 6.63 -20.60 -16.57
CA ASN A 670 6.38 -21.96 -16.09
C ASN A 670 5.30 -21.88 -15.02
N PHE A 671 4.12 -22.36 -15.34
CA PHE A 671 3.00 -22.42 -14.41
C PHE A 671 3.02 -23.78 -13.66
N THR A 672 3.84 -23.88 -12.62
CA THR A 672 3.83 -25.07 -11.74
C THR A 672 2.51 -25.12 -10.96
N GLY A 673 1.73 -26.18 -11.15
CA GLY A 673 0.50 -26.42 -10.41
C GLY A 673 -0.66 -25.52 -10.84
N VAL A 674 -0.97 -25.52 -12.14
CA VAL A 674 -2.12 -24.76 -12.66
C VAL A 674 -3.39 -25.12 -11.90
N PRO A 675 -4.07 -24.15 -11.25
CA PRO A 675 -5.28 -24.42 -10.49
C PRO A 675 -6.49 -24.53 -11.43
N LEU A 676 -6.66 -25.71 -12.04
CA LEU A 676 -7.82 -26.06 -12.88
C LEU A 676 -8.74 -27.02 -12.10
N GLY A 677 -9.28 -26.56 -10.97
CA GLY A 677 -10.25 -27.33 -10.19
C GLY A 677 -11.57 -27.48 -10.93
N LEU A 678 -12.10 -26.35 -11.37
CA LEU A 678 -13.42 -26.23 -12.02
C LEU A 678 -14.51 -26.98 -11.23
N GLU A 679 -14.43 -26.89 -9.87
CA GLU A 679 -15.32 -27.65 -8.98
C GLU A 679 -16.62 -26.93 -8.70
N LYS A 680 -16.57 -25.59 -8.60
CA LYS A 680 -17.71 -24.72 -8.30
C LYS A 680 -17.90 -23.72 -9.41
N LEU A 681 -18.75 -24.05 -10.39
CA LEU A 681 -19.01 -23.16 -11.52
C LEU A 681 -20.32 -22.40 -11.33
N HIS A 682 -20.30 -21.15 -11.71
CA HIS A 682 -21.45 -20.25 -11.83
C HIS A 682 -21.67 -19.87 -13.29
N PHE A 683 -22.91 -19.89 -13.71
CA PHE A 683 -23.35 -19.35 -15.00
C PHE A 683 -23.91 -17.96 -14.77
N VAL A 684 -23.19 -16.96 -15.28
CA VAL A 684 -23.53 -15.53 -15.17
C VAL A 684 -23.89 -14.98 -16.53
N VAL A 685 -25.02 -14.28 -16.61
CA VAL A 685 -25.46 -13.64 -17.85
C VAL A 685 -25.88 -12.22 -17.58
N PHE A 686 -25.49 -11.32 -18.46
CA PHE A 686 -25.91 -9.93 -18.40
C PHE A 686 -26.25 -9.35 -19.77
N VAL A 687 -27.09 -8.31 -19.76
CA VAL A 687 -27.52 -7.57 -20.95
C VAL A 687 -26.76 -6.26 -20.99
N GLN A 688 -25.98 -6.06 -22.04
CA GLN A 688 -25.12 -4.89 -22.22
C GLN A 688 -25.48 -4.12 -23.49
N GLY A 689 -25.48 -2.79 -23.42
CA GLY A 689 -25.58 -1.92 -24.58
C GLY A 689 -24.31 -1.99 -25.42
N GLU A 690 -24.47 -2.10 -26.75
CA GLU A 690 -23.32 -2.18 -27.67
C GLU A 690 -22.57 -0.84 -27.71
N LEU A 691 -23.29 0.28 -27.65
CA LEU A 691 -22.72 1.62 -27.78
C LEU A 691 -22.32 2.24 -26.45
N SER A 692 -23.23 2.19 -25.47
CA SER A 692 -23.02 2.77 -24.14
C SER A 692 -22.08 1.93 -23.27
N LYS A 693 -22.05 0.61 -23.51
CA LYS A 693 -21.49 -0.41 -22.63
C LYS A 693 -22.21 -0.55 -21.29
N ASP A 694 -23.33 0.14 -21.09
CA ASP A 694 -24.14 0.02 -19.87
C ASP A 694 -24.67 -1.38 -19.70
N VAL A 695 -24.58 -1.93 -18.49
CA VAL A 695 -25.21 -3.21 -18.14
C VAL A 695 -26.57 -2.93 -17.55
N PHE A 696 -27.62 -3.39 -18.22
CA PHE A 696 -29.01 -3.13 -17.84
C PHE A 696 -29.56 -4.10 -16.81
N GLN A 697 -29.03 -5.32 -16.77
CA GLN A 697 -29.33 -6.35 -15.79
C GLN A 697 -28.29 -7.45 -15.82
N VAL A 698 -28.05 -8.10 -14.68
CA VAL A 698 -27.23 -9.28 -14.56
C VAL A 698 -27.94 -10.33 -13.70
N ALA A 699 -27.71 -11.61 -13.99
CA ALA A 699 -28.18 -12.72 -13.18
C ALA A 699 -27.12 -13.82 -13.11
N SER A 700 -27.11 -14.59 -12.04
CA SER A 700 -26.21 -15.70 -11.80
C SER A 700 -26.94 -16.89 -11.20
N VAL A 701 -26.57 -18.10 -11.64
CA VAL A 701 -26.99 -19.35 -11.01
C VAL A 701 -25.78 -20.28 -10.86
N PRO A 702 -25.66 -21.02 -9.75
CA PRO A 702 -24.67 -22.08 -9.65
C PRO A 702 -25.00 -23.22 -10.63
N VAL A 703 -23.98 -23.85 -11.17
CA VAL A 703 -24.16 -25.05 -12.00
C VAL A 703 -24.62 -26.20 -11.10
N SER A 704 -25.82 -26.72 -11.34
CA SER A 704 -26.38 -27.83 -10.60
C SER A 704 -25.82 -29.19 -11.12
N GLY A 705 -25.87 -30.22 -10.29
CA GLY A 705 -25.37 -31.54 -10.64
C GLY A 705 -23.88 -31.74 -10.36
N LYS A 706 -23.35 -32.91 -10.67
CA LYS A 706 -21.96 -33.25 -10.41
C LYS A 706 -21.12 -32.98 -11.65
N LEU A 707 -20.12 -32.13 -11.51
CA LEU A 707 -19.07 -31.91 -12.50
C LEU A 707 -18.20 -33.19 -12.53
N THR A 708 -18.21 -33.93 -13.63
CA THR A 708 -17.47 -35.18 -13.76
C THR A 708 -16.60 -35.12 -14.99
N TYR A 709 -15.31 -35.25 -14.79
CA TYR A 709 -14.30 -35.24 -15.84
C TYR A 709 -13.89 -36.68 -16.19
N LYS A 710 -13.78 -36.98 -17.45
CA LYS A 710 -13.39 -38.35 -17.94
C LYS A 710 -11.95 -38.66 -17.54
N SER A 711 -11.08 -37.65 -17.48
CA SER A 711 -9.70 -37.77 -17.01
C SER A 711 -9.57 -38.25 -15.56
N GLU A 712 -10.58 -38.07 -14.74
CA GLU A 712 -10.62 -38.49 -13.32
C GLU A 712 -11.20 -39.91 -13.16
N LEU A 713 -11.85 -40.43 -14.19
CA LEU A 713 -12.37 -41.78 -14.22
C LEU A 713 -11.38 -42.83 -14.75
N ALA A 714 -10.27 -42.41 -15.34
CA ALA A 714 -9.18 -43.27 -15.72
C ALA A 714 -8.37 -43.64 -14.47
N GLU A 715 -8.26 -44.98 -14.19
CA GLU A 715 -7.38 -45.47 -13.11
C GLU A 715 -6.00 -44.81 -13.18
N PRO A 716 -5.36 -44.50 -12.03
CA PRO A 716 -4.05 -43.86 -12.01
C PRO A 716 -3.09 -44.70 -12.87
N ALA A 717 -2.60 -44.09 -13.94
CA ALA A 717 -1.60 -44.70 -14.80
C ALA A 717 -0.43 -45.11 -13.88
N LYS A 718 -0.11 -46.39 -13.85
CA LYS A 718 1.03 -46.94 -13.10
C LYS A 718 2.22 -46.05 -13.36
N GLU A 719 2.74 -45.45 -12.28
CA GLU A 719 3.94 -44.63 -12.32
C GLU A 719 4.98 -45.33 -13.22
N LYS A 720 5.34 -44.67 -14.30
CA LYS A 720 6.53 -45.06 -15.06
C LYS A 720 7.71 -44.93 -14.08
N PRO A 721 8.53 -46.00 -13.91
CA PRO A 721 9.69 -45.90 -13.03
C PRO A 721 10.54 -44.71 -13.49
N ALA A 722 10.89 -43.87 -12.54
CA ALA A 722 11.73 -42.70 -12.76
C ALA A 722 12.96 -43.07 -13.61
N PRO A 723 13.34 -42.29 -14.60
CA PRO A 723 14.54 -42.53 -15.36
C PRO A 723 15.75 -42.58 -14.42
N ALA A 724 16.52 -43.66 -14.54
CA ALA A 724 17.70 -43.92 -13.75
C ALA A 724 18.63 -42.71 -13.85
N LYS A 725 19.02 -42.17 -12.69
CA LYS A 725 19.96 -41.06 -12.58
C LYS A 725 21.21 -41.38 -13.37
N GLU A 726 21.41 -40.72 -14.50
CA GLU A 726 22.66 -40.74 -15.22
C GLU A 726 23.76 -40.15 -14.32
N LYS A 727 24.85 -40.91 -14.21
CA LYS A 727 26.07 -40.47 -13.52
C LYS A 727 26.62 -39.23 -14.22
N PRO A 728 27.14 -38.23 -13.46
CA PRO A 728 27.66 -37.02 -14.06
C PRO A 728 28.83 -37.35 -15.01
N ALA A 729 28.71 -36.88 -16.24
CA ALA A 729 29.75 -36.97 -17.25
C ALA A 729 30.96 -36.15 -16.81
N LYS A 730 32.15 -36.75 -16.97
CA LYS A 730 33.43 -36.09 -16.72
C LYS A 730 33.61 -34.84 -17.58
N GLU A 731 34.00 -33.74 -16.92
CA GLU A 731 34.44 -32.51 -17.56
C GLU A 731 35.43 -32.75 -18.72
N ALA A 732 35.07 -32.27 -19.91
CA ALA A 732 35.96 -32.20 -21.02
C ALA A 732 36.79 -30.90 -20.96
N LYS A 733 38.12 -31.08 -20.96
CA LYS A 733 39.10 -29.97 -21.01
C LYS A 733 38.99 -29.20 -22.36
N PRO A 734 39.12 -27.87 -22.35
CA PRO A 734 39.20 -27.11 -23.58
C PRO A 734 40.57 -27.31 -24.27
N PRO A 735 40.66 -27.11 -25.61
CA PRO A 735 41.85 -27.41 -26.38
C PRO A 735 42.95 -26.34 -26.21
N VAL A 736 44.18 -26.86 -26.16
CA VAL A 736 45.44 -26.13 -26.12
C VAL A 736 45.72 -25.49 -27.49
N LYS A 737 46.12 -24.21 -27.52
CA LYS A 737 46.89 -23.60 -28.60
C LYS A 737 48.30 -23.26 -28.11
N ALA A 738 49.25 -23.81 -28.81
CA ALA A 738 50.70 -23.57 -28.70
C ALA A 738 51.04 -22.16 -29.24
N ASP A 739 51.99 -21.46 -28.74
CA ASP A 739 53.40 -21.46 -28.95
C ASP A 739 54.17 -20.39 -28.13
N LYS A 740 55.32 -20.78 -27.77
CA LYS A 740 56.49 -20.30 -27.04
C LYS A 740 57.10 -18.95 -27.57
N PRO A 741 58.25 -18.41 -27.00
CA PRO A 741 59.03 -18.77 -25.79
C PRO A 741 59.63 -17.58 -24.94
N GLU A 742 60.16 -17.97 -23.76
CA GLU A 742 61.38 -17.49 -23.04
C GLU A 742 61.41 -16.05 -22.46
N ASP A 743 61.67 -15.85 -21.18
CA ASP A 743 62.97 -15.91 -20.52
C ASP A 743 62.90 -15.83 -18.98
N LYS A 744 63.80 -16.55 -18.34
CA LYS A 744 64.33 -16.67 -16.99
C LYS A 744 64.20 -15.43 -16.07
N THR A 745 64.06 -15.56 -14.74
CA THR A 745 65.01 -16.04 -13.73
C THR A 745 64.40 -16.03 -12.32
N GLU A 746 64.63 -17.08 -11.54
CA GLU A 746 65.11 -17.21 -10.14
C GLU A 746 64.47 -16.32 -9.06
N ALA A 747 64.04 -16.78 -7.85
CA ALA A 747 64.55 -17.78 -6.96
C ALA A 747 63.52 -18.08 -5.86
N LYS A 748 63.51 -19.32 -5.41
CA LYS A 748 63.05 -19.84 -4.11
C LYS A 748 64.02 -19.42 -2.96
N PRO A 749 63.80 -19.65 -1.63
CA PRO A 749 63.26 -20.88 -1.05
C PRO A 749 62.38 -20.74 0.24
N GLU A 750 61.69 -21.84 0.49
CA GLU A 750 61.64 -22.70 1.70
C GLU A 750 60.96 -22.14 2.97
N ALA A 751 60.02 -22.80 3.45
CA ALA A 751 59.71 -24.02 4.19
C ALA A 751 59.62 -23.75 5.69
N ASP A 752 58.59 -24.21 6.44
CA ASP A 752 58.58 -25.44 7.17
C ASP A 752 57.35 -25.63 8.04
N LYS A 753 56.67 -26.81 7.84
CA LYS A 753 56.16 -27.80 8.79
C LYS A 753 55.03 -27.50 9.76
N GLN A 754 54.01 -28.25 9.54
CA GLN A 754 53.18 -28.96 10.56
C GLN A 754 53.99 -29.84 11.53
N PRO A 755 53.46 -30.41 12.65
CA PRO A 755 52.16 -31.09 12.77
C PRO A 755 51.48 -31.09 14.19
N ALA A 756 50.18 -31.52 14.20
CA ALA A 756 49.47 -32.45 15.04
C ALA A 756 49.70 -32.50 16.57
N GLU A 757 48.63 -32.53 17.35
CA GLU A 757 48.10 -33.78 17.94
C GLU A 757 46.98 -33.50 18.98
N ALA A 758 46.07 -34.41 19.04
CA ALA A 758 44.93 -34.59 19.89
C ALA A 758 45.21 -34.73 21.38
N GLU A 759 44.24 -34.46 22.24
CA GLU A 759 43.88 -35.38 23.36
C GLU A 759 42.46 -35.13 23.90
N LYS A 760 41.77 -36.24 24.05
CA LYS A 760 40.50 -36.48 24.75
C LYS A 760 40.70 -36.43 26.27
N LYS A 761 39.59 -36.10 26.97
CA LYS A 761 39.09 -36.72 28.23
C LYS A 761 37.81 -36.02 28.64
N GLU A 762 36.64 -36.63 28.55
CA GLU A 762 35.95 -37.59 29.45
C GLU A 762 35.52 -37.04 30.82
N ALA A 763 34.20 -36.95 30.96
CA ALA A 763 33.28 -37.33 32.01
C ALA A 763 33.44 -36.81 33.45
N ALA A 764 32.35 -36.33 34.00
CA ALA A 764 31.66 -36.84 35.17
C ALA A 764 30.37 -36.09 35.51
N LYS A 765 29.24 -36.79 35.52
CA LYS A 765 28.10 -36.58 36.42
C LYS A 765 28.45 -37.15 37.79
N PRO A 766 27.90 -36.69 38.95
CA PRO A 766 26.64 -37.27 39.43
C PRO A 766 25.75 -36.35 40.32
N GLU A 767 24.50 -36.79 40.40
CA GLU A 767 23.60 -37.10 41.51
C GLU A 767 22.84 -36.03 42.29
N ASP A 768 21.57 -36.20 42.15
CA ASP A 768 20.41 -36.17 43.08
C ASP A 768 20.62 -35.68 44.53
N LYS A 769 19.69 -34.83 44.95
CA LYS A 769 18.91 -34.96 46.22
C LYS A 769 17.64 -34.05 46.19
N LYS A 770 16.50 -34.71 46.19
CA LYS A 770 15.25 -34.31 46.89
C LYS A 770 15.34 -34.86 48.31
N PRO A 771 14.72 -34.31 49.34
CA PRO A 771 13.26 -34.28 49.63
C PRO A 771 12.82 -33.01 50.38
N GLU A 772 11.69 -32.70 50.78
CA GLU A 772 10.48 -33.33 51.31
C GLU A 772 9.40 -32.25 51.59
N ALA A 773 8.21 -32.72 51.64
CA ALA A 773 6.95 -32.02 51.86
C ALA A 773 6.70 -31.51 53.29
N SER A 774 5.85 -30.45 53.41
CA SER A 774 4.86 -30.42 54.48
C SER A 774 3.74 -29.42 54.17
N LYS A 775 2.55 -29.93 53.97
CA LYS A 775 1.26 -29.32 54.29
C LYS A 775 1.02 -29.38 55.80
N PRO A 776 0.13 -28.57 56.43
CA PRO A 776 -1.32 -28.61 56.19
C PRO A 776 -2.10 -27.29 56.34
N GLU A 777 -3.29 -27.27 55.78
CA GLU A 777 -4.48 -26.52 56.12
C GLU A 777 -4.94 -26.68 57.62
N PRO A 778 -6.01 -26.02 58.17
CA PRO A 778 -7.19 -25.39 57.55
C PRO A 778 -7.87 -24.23 58.32
N LYS A 779 -8.99 -23.69 57.61
CA LYS A 779 -10.28 -23.18 58.22
C LYS A 779 -10.32 -21.76 58.76
N LYS A 780 -11.26 -21.04 58.32
CA LYS A 780 -12.72 -20.77 58.44
C LYS A 780 -12.91 -19.34 58.95
N GLU A 781 -13.81 -18.60 58.60
CA GLU A 781 -15.26 -18.34 58.54
C GLU A 781 -15.43 -16.82 58.40
N ALA A 782 -16.16 -16.36 57.54
CA ALA A 782 -17.59 -16.04 57.48
C ALA A 782 -17.94 -14.62 58.01
N ALA A 783 -18.73 -13.98 57.20
CA ALA A 783 -19.89 -13.18 57.49
C ALA A 783 -19.86 -11.72 57.02
N LYS A 784 -20.70 -11.44 56.04
CA LYS A 784 -21.87 -10.50 56.04
C LYS A 784 -21.59 -9.08 56.55
N SER A 785 -22.03 -8.04 55.96
CA SER A 785 -23.32 -7.64 55.36
C SER A 785 -23.25 -6.18 54.93
N ASP A 786 -24.08 -5.87 53.93
CA ASP A 786 -24.94 -4.66 53.79
C ASP A 786 -24.34 -3.24 53.82
N LYS A 787 -24.25 -2.59 52.71
CA LYS A 787 -25.23 -1.63 52.22
C LYS A 787 -24.85 -1.19 50.78
#